data_ac6e1145f196dd9ccc1849ba621dd6de
#
_entry.id   ac6e1145f196dd9ccc1849ba621dd6de
#
_cell.length_a   1.000
_cell.length_b   1.000
_cell.length_c   1.000
_cell.angle_alpha   90.00
_cell.angle_beta   90.00
_cell.angle_gamma   90.00
#
_symmetry.space_group_name_H-M   'P 1'
#
loop_
_entity.id
_entity.type
_entity.pdbx_description
1 polymer ?
#
loop_
_entity_poly.entity_id
_entity_poly.type
_entity_poly.pdbx_seq_one_letter_code
_entity_poly.pdbx_strand_id
1 'polypeptide(L)'
;MRTRNLIAATLIVIAVMITTAFGTPKLDPELKAKMLQVAAAKQLGVVLTFNGQRITPAQIAAVKTLGITMGVTMRNFPIMGVNATPDQIRGLMNLSDLKSIYLNAPMQLYMNQTRAIIGLPRLQTDAALTARNHGLPFSGRGITIAIDDTGIDGTHADLKFDPTNRMNGKTIQNVLVNPNDQDGLVVRTNTFGNVVSGILPTTYVENVIDSDTNGGHGTHCAGIAAGWGINSGGQYAGVATGAKLVGLGSGGGLFILGQVAALDYAFTNSNTYNIRVISNSWGNSAVPPDADHPVNVATKILHDQANMVVVFANGNDGPAPNTQNRWAQFPWLINVGAATKDWKLASFSSRGIFGDPVIHPTVLTPGTGGPSTGGFSAAVVSARSTTNAAANGLTDDAQIPTAYLPYYTQISGTSMAAPHLAGIVAIILEANPSLPADDVKNIIERTATPLAPYDQFEAGAGMANVHAAVDLALNPSKPYGNFGFTGKGLTLQQQATQNYSGTVAGGGSASINFTVPANNRFAFVELNWGAAAGENEVVIDNTKMIAQDLALTIQKDGQTVGSADNINLSGFFGAREGVKLEFPGPGTYTATVSGGVAGFAQPADQPFTLSVNNYTYDPAQIGDLGGLDAATRQKVLRLIYDRVLLANGNQFRPDDALTRIELGRALMFSTHVMQYVPNSPSFNDIDVNTPDQLIAESLKREGVMGADTGISFGPGTQVNRLETAVALVRALRLDAQARALANTDVKSGGQTVIDNAQIPGALRGYVQLALDTGVFQAFPAEVKETSPGHFEAVPGPRFEPVTLVRRSDFIAPASKLLELIFGE
;
A
#
# COMPACT_ATOMS: atom_id res chain seq x y z
N MET A 1 40.14 -59.69 -12.87
CA MET A 1 39.17 -59.81 -11.73
C MET A 1 39.22 -58.64 -10.75
N ARG A 2 40.16 -57.67 -10.83
CA ARG A 2 40.24 -56.55 -9.87
C ARG A 2 39.52 -55.24 -10.30
N THR A 3 39.07 -55.12 -11.54
CA THR A 3 38.40 -53.90 -12.07
C THR A 3 36.87 -53.95 -12.01
N ARG A 4 36.28 -55.15 -11.78
CA ARG A 4 34.80 -55.25 -11.71
C ARG A 4 34.23 -54.95 -10.32
N ASN A 5 35.06 -55.05 -9.27
CA ASN A 5 34.60 -54.84 -7.88
C ASN A 5 34.70 -53.32 -7.47
N LEU A 6 35.47 -52.52 -8.21
CA LEU A 6 35.54 -51.07 -7.94
C LEU A 6 34.32 -50.29 -8.50
N ILE A 7 33.76 -50.77 -9.63
CA ILE A 7 32.58 -50.16 -10.24
C ILE A 7 31.32 -50.48 -9.44
N ALA A 8 31.22 -51.69 -8.85
CA ALA A 8 30.09 -52.04 -7.99
C ALA A 8 30.08 -51.30 -6.63
N ALA A 9 31.26 -51.01 -6.06
CA ALA A 9 31.41 -50.27 -4.83
C ALA A 9 31.12 -48.77 -5.06
N THR A 10 31.51 -48.22 -6.21
CA THR A 10 31.23 -46.81 -6.56
C THR A 10 29.76 -46.58 -6.90
N LEU A 11 29.08 -47.52 -7.51
CA LEU A 11 27.62 -47.44 -7.77
C LEU A 11 26.77 -47.62 -6.52
N ILE A 12 27.23 -48.39 -5.53
CA ILE A 12 26.53 -48.51 -4.22
C ILE A 12 26.76 -47.22 -3.37
N VAL A 13 27.89 -46.58 -3.44
CA VAL A 13 28.15 -45.29 -2.74
C VAL A 13 27.40 -44.13 -3.39
N ILE A 14 27.21 -44.15 -4.72
CA ILE A 14 26.40 -43.13 -5.41
C ILE A 14 24.90 -43.36 -5.20
N ALA A 15 24.43 -44.59 -5.04
CA ALA A 15 23.03 -44.89 -4.74
C ALA A 15 22.63 -44.57 -3.28
N VAL A 16 23.58 -44.40 -2.35
CA VAL A 16 23.32 -44.06 -0.95
C VAL A 16 23.45 -42.55 -0.69
N MET A 17 23.96 -41.74 -1.65
CA MET A 17 24.05 -40.29 -1.52
C MET A 17 22.94 -39.50 -2.23
N ILE A 18 21.88 -40.11 -2.72
CA ILE A 18 20.65 -39.44 -3.18
C ILE A 18 19.49 -39.77 -2.23
N THR A 19 19.72 -39.75 -0.94
CA THR A 19 18.67 -39.35 -0.01
C THR A 19 18.71 -37.85 0.11
N THR A 20 18.02 -37.16 -0.79
CA THR A 20 17.64 -35.76 -0.55
C THR A 20 16.99 -35.71 0.81
N ALA A 21 17.65 -35.08 1.76
CA ALA A 21 17.05 -34.74 3.04
C ALA A 21 15.89 -33.77 2.72
N PHE A 22 14.71 -34.31 2.51
CA PHE A 22 13.49 -33.50 2.50
C PHE A 22 13.37 -32.93 3.92
N GLY A 23 13.43 -31.60 4.03
CA GLY A 23 13.24 -30.90 5.31
C GLY A 23 11.88 -31.26 5.90
N THR A 24 11.70 -31.09 7.19
CA THR A 24 10.39 -31.24 7.83
C THR A 24 9.36 -30.37 7.12
N PRO A 25 8.15 -30.90 6.83
CA PRO A 25 7.10 -30.13 6.15
C PRO A 25 6.81 -28.82 6.88
N LYS A 26 6.59 -27.74 6.13
CA LYS A 26 6.20 -26.46 6.71
C LYS A 26 4.76 -26.55 7.21
N LEU A 27 4.53 -26.34 8.49
CA LEU A 27 3.20 -26.23 9.08
C LEU A 27 2.80 -24.75 9.19
N ASP A 28 1.64 -24.42 8.63
CA ASP A 28 1.03 -23.10 8.71
C ASP A 28 0.87 -22.67 10.18
N PRO A 29 1.35 -21.45 10.56
CA PRO A 29 1.20 -20.93 11.90
C PRO A 29 -0.28 -20.82 12.36
N GLU A 30 -1.19 -20.42 11.46
CA GLU A 30 -2.62 -20.34 11.76
C GLU A 30 -3.22 -21.73 12.02
N LEU A 31 -2.86 -22.72 11.19
CA LEU A 31 -3.26 -24.11 11.42
C LEU A 31 -2.74 -24.61 12.76
N LYS A 32 -1.48 -24.35 13.09
CA LYS A 32 -0.89 -24.74 14.38
C LYS A 32 -1.66 -24.15 15.57
N ALA A 33 -1.99 -22.86 15.50
CA ALA A 33 -2.81 -22.20 16.52
C ALA A 33 -4.22 -22.83 16.62
N LYS A 34 -4.85 -23.10 15.46
CA LYS A 34 -6.19 -23.71 15.39
C LYS A 34 -6.23 -25.12 15.98
N MET A 35 -5.20 -25.92 15.71
CA MET A 35 -5.07 -27.28 16.27
C MET A 35 -5.02 -27.29 17.81
N LEU A 36 -4.54 -26.23 18.45
CA LEU A 36 -4.51 -26.10 19.91
C LEU A 36 -5.87 -25.68 20.52
N GLN A 37 -6.73 -25.08 19.71
CA GLN A 37 -8.01 -24.53 20.14
C GLN A 37 -9.19 -25.49 19.98
N VAL A 38 -9.04 -26.54 19.15
CA VAL A 38 -10.14 -27.45 18.83
C VAL A 38 -10.03 -28.77 19.59
N ALA A 39 -11.17 -29.41 19.84
CA ALA A 39 -11.20 -30.75 20.41
C ALA A 39 -10.46 -31.77 19.51
N ALA A 40 -9.82 -32.77 20.09
CA ALA A 40 -8.98 -33.73 19.38
C ALA A 40 -9.70 -34.45 18.21
N ALA A 41 -11.02 -34.67 18.33
CA ALA A 41 -11.84 -35.28 17.28
C ALA A 41 -12.35 -34.29 16.22
N LYS A 42 -12.14 -32.98 16.38
CA LYS A 42 -12.61 -31.97 15.43
C LYS A 42 -11.76 -32.02 14.17
N GLN A 43 -12.41 -32.18 13.03
CA GLN A 43 -11.76 -32.11 11.74
C GLN A 43 -11.55 -30.64 11.31
N LEU A 44 -10.38 -30.36 10.78
CA LEU A 44 -10.01 -29.09 10.15
C LEU A 44 -9.81 -29.34 8.66
N GLY A 45 -10.32 -28.46 7.83
CA GLY A 45 -9.97 -28.43 6.41
C GLY A 45 -8.52 -27.99 6.23
N VAL A 46 -7.71 -28.78 5.58
CA VAL A 46 -6.29 -28.48 5.33
C VAL A 46 -5.91 -28.68 3.88
N VAL A 47 -4.97 -27.90 3.41
CA VAL A 47 -4.39 -27.96 2.07
C VAL A 47 -2.97 -28.49 2.19
N LEU A 48 -2.73 -29.63 1.54
CA LEU A 48 -1.45 -30.33 1.51
C LEU A 48 -0.75 -30.03 0.20
N THR A 49 0.51 -29.61 0.25
CA THR A 49 1.37 -29.49 -0.94
C THR A 49 2.45 -30.56 -0.86
N PHE A 50 2.58 -31.36 -1.89
CA PHE A 50 3.60 -32.40 -2.00
C PHE A 50 4.75 -31.97 -2.92
N ASN A 51 5.85 -32.69 -2.86
CA ASN A 51 6.92 -32.56 -3.84
C ASN A 51 6.50 -33.20 -5.18
N GLY A 52 6.99 -32.64 -6.29
CA GLY A 52 6.65 -33.11 -7.62
C GLY A 52 5.76 -32.13 -8.41
N GLN A 53 5.24 -32.56 -9.56
CA GLN A 53 4.44 -31.70 -10.45
C GLN A 53 2.93 -31.91 -10.29
N ARG A 54 2.50 -33.07 -9.82
CA ARG A 54 1.08 -33.45 -9.59
C ARG A 54 0.97 -34.51 -8.52
N ILE A 55 -0.23 -34.68 -7.97
CA ILE A 55 -0.51 -35.72 -6.99
C ILE A 55 -0.41 -37.11 -7.65
N THR A 56 0.26 -38.01 -6.97
CA THR A 56 0.45 -39.41 -7.39
C THR A 56 -0.46 -40.36 -6.61
N PRO A 57 -0.76 -41.55 -7.16
CA PRO A 57 -1.48 -42.59 -6.41
C PRO A 57 -0.80 -42.99 -5.11
N ALA A 58 0.53 -42.97 -5.05
CA ALA A 58 1.30 -43.30 -3.85
C ALA A 58 1.07 -42.27 -2.73
N GLN A 59 1.03 -40.97 -3.06
CA GLN A 59 0.72 -39.88 -2.13
C GLN A 59 -0.71 -40.01 -1.58
N ILE A 60 -1.67 -40.32 -2.44
CA ILE A 60 -3.06 -40.59 -2.01
C ILE A 60 -3.12 -41.80 -1.06
N ALA A 61 -2.40 -42.88 -1.38
CA ALA A 61 -2.34 -44.06 -0.52
C ALA A 61 -1.72 -43.72 0.84
N ALA A 62 -0.62 -42.96 0.87
CA ALA A 62 0.03 -42.53 2.11
C ALA A 62 -0.90 -41.68 3.01
N VAL A 63 -1.70 -40.76 2.45
CA VAL A 63 -2.70 -40.00 3.19
C VAL A 63 -3.81 -40.89 3.74
N LYS A 64 -4.23 -41.90 2.97
CA LYS A 64 -5.25 -42.85 3.39
C LYS A 64 -4.80 -43.74 4.56
N THR A 65 -3.50 -44.06 4.68
CA THR A 65 -2.99 -44.84 5.81
C THR A 65 -3.17 -44.14 7.16
N LEU A 66 -3.33 -42.83 7.15
CA LEU A 66 -3.61 -42.01 8.34
C LEU A 66 -5.12 -41.91 8.68
N GLY A 67 -5.96 -42.72 8.00
CA GLY A 67 -7.41 -42.72 8.20
C GLY A 67 -8.13 -41.52 7.54
N ILE A 68 -7.47 -40.79 6.65
CA ILE A 68 -8.07 -39.72 5.88
C ILE A 68 -8.56 -40.27 4.55
N THR A 69 -9.87 -40.49 4.44
CA THR A 69 -10.46 -41.21 3.31
C THR A 69 -11.14 -40.32 2.28
N MET A 70 -11.37 -39.03 2.62
CA MET A 70 -12.05 -38.08 1.74
C MET A 70 -11.18 -36.83 1.51
N GLY A 71 -11.18 -36.36 0.29
CA GLY A 71 -10.44 -35.14 -0.09
C GLY A 71 -10.53 -34.89 -1.59
N VAL A 72 -9.90 -33.81 -2.02
CA VAL A 72 -9.86 -33.33 -3.41
C VAL A 72 -8.41 -33.17 -3.85
N THR A 73 -8.06 -33.66 -5.03
CA THR A 73 -6.74 -33.46 -5.63
C THR A 73 -6.83 -32.52 -6.82
N MET A 74 -5.85 -31.61 -6.95
CA MET A 74 -5.73 -30.77 -8.15
C MET A 74 -5.24 -31.61 -9.34
N ARG A 75 -5.73 -31.30 -10.54
CA ARG A 75 -5.36 -32.06 -11.75
C ARG A 75 -3.92 -31.76 -12.21
N ASN A 76 -3.48 -30.54 -12.07
CA ASN A 76 -2.22 -30.05 -12.63
C ASN A 76 -1.19 -29.63 -11.57
N PHE A 77 -1.54 -29.68 -10.28
CA PHE A 77 -0.68 -29.26 -9.18
C PHE A 77 -0.49 -30.38 -8.17
N PRO A 78 0.64 -30.43 -7.45
CA PRO A 78 0.89 -31.39 -6.38
C PRO A 78 0.16 -30.98 -5.09
N ILE A 79 -1.13 -30.62 -5.20
CA ILE A 79 -1.94 -30.07 -4.10
C ILE A 79 -3.17 -30.96 -3.86
N MET A 80 -3.44 -31.22 -2.58
CA MET A 80 -4.59 -31.99 -2.11
C MET A 80 -5.27 -31.28 -0.95
N GLY A 81 -6.58 -31.12 -1.00
CA GLY A 81 -7.39 -30.67 0.12
C GLY A 81 -8.03 -31.85 0.85
N VAL A 82 -7.96 -31.87 2.18
CA VAL A 82 -8.54 -32.92 3.01
C VAL A 82 -9.11 -32.34 4.31
N ASN A 83 -10.02 -33.08 4.94
CA ASN A 83 -10.42 -32.84 6.32
C ASN A 83 -9.66 -33.80 7.24
N ALA A 84 -8.95 -33.27 8.24
CA ALA A 84 -8.10 -34.04 9.13
C ALA A 84 -8.21 -33.54 10.59
N THR A 85 -8.17 -34.47 11.53
CA THR A 85 -8.06 -34.14 12.97
C THR A 85 -6.65 -33.64 13.31
N PRO A 86 -6.46 -32.97 14.46
CA PRO A 86 -5.12 -32.57 14.89
C PRO A 86 -4.11 -33.71 14.94
N ASP A 87 -4.53 -34.95 15.32
CA ASP A 87 -3.66 -36.14 15.33
C ASP A 87 -3.30 -36.59 13.93
N GLN A 88 -4.26 -36.58 13.02
CA GLN A 88 -4.00 -36.90 11.60
C GLN A 88 -3.07 -35.84 10.96
N ILE A 89 -3.21 -34.55 11.31
CA ILE A 89 -2.30 -33.49 10.84
C ILE A 89 -0.88 -33.74 11.37
N ARG A 90 -0.71 -34.14 12.63
CA ARG A 90 0.59 -34.55 13.15
C ARG A 90 1.16 -35.76 12.43
N GLY A 91 0.30 -36.71 12.06
CA GLY A 91 0.69 -37.87 11.23
C GLY A 91 1.15 -37.46 9.83
N LEU A 92 0.44 -36.54 9.20
CA LEU A 92 0.81 -35.98 7.88
C LEU A 92 2.20 -35.34 7.88
N MET A 93 2.60 -34.67 8.96
CA MET A 93 3.94 -34.08 9.10
C MET A 93 5.10 -35.09 9.00
N ASN A 94 4.81 -36.37 9.15
CA ASN A 94 5.83 -37.46 9.04
C ASN A 94 5.96 -38.01 7.63
N LEU A 95 5.15 -37.54 6.67
CA LEU A 95 5.26 -37.95 5.27
C LEU A 95 6.46 -37.27 4.61
N SER A 96 7.45 -38.05 4.21
CA SER A 96 8.72 -37.57 3.66
C SER A 96 8.57 -36.76 2.35
N ASP A 97 7.46 -36.98 1.63
CA ASP A 97 7.18 -36.32 0.35
C ASP A 97 6.26 -35.08 0.49
N LEU A 98 5.83 -34.77 1.70
CA LEU A 98 5.01 -33.61 1.98
C LEU A 98 5.88 -32.36 2.14
N LYS A 99 5.52 -31.27 1.44
CA LYS A 99 6.22 -30.00 1.47
C LYS A 99 5.63 -29.04 2.51
N SER A 100 4.29 -28.98 2.58
CA SER A 100 3.61 -28.05 3.52
C SER A 100 2.16 -28.46 3.79
N ILE A 101 1.65 -28.00 4.95
CA ILE A 101 0.23 -28.10 5.35
C ILE A 101 -0.25 -26.72 5.75
N TYR A 102 -1.32 -26.25 5.10
CA TYR A 102 -1.98 -24.98 5.39
C TYR A 102 -3.43 -25.20 5.82
N LEU A 103 -3.94 -24.31 6.66
CA LEU A 103 -5.36 -24.26 6.95
C LEU A 103 -6.13 -23.90 5.67
N ASN A 104 -7.18 -24.62 5.35
CA ASN A 104 -8.15 -24.19 4.35
C ASN A 104 -9.03 -23.09 4.96
N ALA A 105 -8.42 -21.91 5.16
CA ALA A 105 -9.09 -20.78 5.74
C ALA A 105 -10.06 -20.15 4.72
N PRO A 106 -11.21 -19.62 5.18
CA PRO A 106 -12.06 -18.82 4.32
C PRO A 106 -11.31 -17.57 3.86
N MET A 107 -11.20 -17.40 2.54
CA MET A 107 -10.59 -16.22 1.94
C MET A 107 -11.52 -15.01 2.13
N GLN A 108 -10.97 -13.90 2.61
CA GLN A 108 -11.73 -12.66 2.72
C GLN A 108 -11.81 -11.98 1.35
N LEU A 109 -13.01 -11.56 0.96
CA LEU A 109 -13.25 -10.81 -0.26
C LEU A 109 -12.77 -9.37 -0.08
N TYR A 110 -11.81 -8.93 -0.88
CA TYR A 110 -10.99 -7.74 -0.64
C TYR A 110 -11.61 -6.36 -0.93
N MET A 111 -12.81 -6.25 -1.50
CA MET A 111 -13.43 -4.94 -1.79
C MET A 111 -13.99 -4.21 -0.59
N ASN A 112 -14.42 -4.94 0.43
CA ASN A 112 -14.81 -4.35 1.70
C ASN A 112 -13.63 -3.63 2.40
N GLN A 113 -12.41 -3.87 1.97
CA GLN A 113 -11.20 -3.37 2.61
C GLN A 113 -10.85 -1.94 2.19
N THR A 114 -11.01 -1.54 0.92
CA THR A 114 -10.62 -0.18 0.50
C THR A 114 -11.41 0.90 1.22
N ARG A 115 -12.71 0.70 1.42
CA ARG A 115 -13.57 1.60 2.20
C ARG A 115 -13.18 1.61 3.69
N ALA A 116 -12.81 0.46 4.25
CA ALA A 116 -12.36 0.33 5.63
C ALA A 116 -10.99 1.01 5.86
N ILE A 117 -10.07 0.87 4.90
CA ILE A 117 -8.73 1.46 4.92
C ILE A 117 -8.79 2.98 5.06
N ILE A 118 -9.69 3.64 4.35
CA ILE A 118 -9.90 5.10 4.43
C ILE A 118 -10.80 5.53 5.59
N GLY A 119 -11.25 4.62 6.45
CA GLY A 119 -12.08 4.91 7.63
C GLY A 119 -13.57 5.15 7.36
N LEU A 120 -14.09 4.82 6.17
CA LEU A 120 -15.47 5.08 5.81
C LEU A 120 -16.51 4.37 6.70
N PRO A 121 -16.38 3.08 7.06
CA PRO A 121 -17.32 2.43 7.98
C PRO A 121 -17.35 3.11 9.35
N ARG A 122 -16.20 3.62 9.83
CA ARG A 122 -16.13 4.36 11.11
C ARG A 122 -16.93 5.65 11.04
N LEU A 123 -16.83 6.39 9.94
CA LEU A 123 -17.63 7.59 9.70
C LEU A 123 -19.13 7.26 9.68
N GLN A 124 -19.52 6.22 8.97
CA GLN A 124 -20.91 5.82 8.79
C GLN A 124 -21.58 5.33 10.05
N THR A 125 -20.80 4.82 11.02
CA THR A 125 -21.29 4.31 12.32
C THR A 125 -21.09 5.30 13.47
N ASP A 126 -20.47 6.45 13.24
CA ASP A 126 -20.27 7.49 14.26
C ASP A 126 -21.59 8.23 14.53
N ALA A 127 -22.20 7.94 15.66
CA ALA A 127 -23.50 8.52 16.05
C ALA A 127 -23.43 10.04 16.23
N ALA A 128 -22.30 10.58 16.70
CA ALA A 128 -22.15 12.02 16.92
C ALA A 128 -22.06 12.78 15.59
N LEU A 129 -21.31 12.26 14.63
CA LEU A 129 -21.23 12.83 13.29
C LEU A 129 -22.53 12.64 12.52
N THR A 130 -23.13 11.44 12.60
CA THR A 130 -24.42 11.14 11.95
C THR A 130 -25.53 12.07 12.46
N ALA A 131 -25.57 12.37 13.77
CA ALA A 131 -26.55 13.32 14.33
C ALA A 131 -26.40 14.73 13.72
N ARG A 132 -25.20 15.15 13.37
CA ARG A 132 -24.94 16.45 12.70
C ARG A 132 -25.36 16.45 11.23
N ASN A 133 -25.61 15.30 10.65
CA ASN A 133 -26.08 15.09 9.29
C ASN A 133 -27.57 14.62 9.27
N HIS A 134 -28.39 15.21 10.12
CA HIS A 134 -29.84 14.91 10.21
C HIS A 134 -30.16 13.42 10.44
N GLY A 135 -29.29 12.71 11.16
CA GLY A 135 -29.43 11.27 11.44
C GLY A 135 -29.03 10.35 10.27
N LEU A 136 -28.46 10.87 9.21
CA LEU A 136 -28.05 10.08 8.06
C LEU A 136 -26.51 9.95 7.99
N PRO A 137 -25.96 8.78 7.67
CA PRO A 137 -24.55 8.63 7.42
C PRO A 137 -24.08 9.53 6.27
N PHE A 138 -22.90 10.10 6.38
CA PHE A 138 -22.26 10.86 5.29
C PHE A 138 -21.98 9.98 4.09
N SER A 139 -22.27 10.42 2.90
CA SER A 139 -22.17 9.65 1.66
C SER A 139 -21.95 10.49 0.39
N GLY A 140 -21.70 11.81 0.51
CA GLY A 140 -21.50 12.73 -0.61
C GLY A 140 -22.79 13.33 -1.18
N ARG A 141 -23.91 13.26 -0.43
CA ARG A 141 -25.21 13.84 -0.89
C ARG A 141 -25.09 15.32 -1.19
N GLY A 142 -25.78 15.74 -2.26
CA GLY A 142 -25.81 17.13 -2.70
C GLY A 142 -24.58 17.55 -3.50
N ILE A 143 -23.58 16.67 -3.66
CA ILE A 143 -22.35 16.95 -4.41
C ILE A 143 -22.34 16.12 -5.70
N THR A 144 -21.84 16.72 -6.77
CA THR A 144 -21.60 16.03 -8.04
C THR A 144 -20.08 15.95 -8.30
N ILE A 145 -19.65 14.76 -8.68
CA ILE A 145 -18.29 14.46 -9.11
C ILE A 145 -18.30 14.35 -10.64
N ALA A 146 -17.49 15.13 -11.33
CA ALA A 146 -17.20 14.93 -12.74
C ALA A 146 -16.08 13.89 -12.89
N ILE A 147 -16.25 12.95 -13.80
CA ILE A 147 -15.24 11.95 -14.18
C ILE A 147 -14.76 12.31 -15.59
N ASP A 148 -13.59 12.91 -15.65
CA ASP A 148 -12.89 13.23 -16.89
C ASP A 148 -11.96 12.09 -17.24
N ASP A 149 -12.43 11.21 -18.15
CA ASP A 149 -11.78 9.92 -18.42
C ASP A 149 -12.29 9.36 -19.78
N THR A 150 -12.23 8.05 -19.99
CA THR A 150 -12.79 7.40 -21.19
C THR A 150 -14.31 7.52 -21.30
N GLY A 151 -15.00 7.85 -20.21
CA GLY A 151 -16.45 8.02 -20.14
C GLY A 151 -17.09 7.20 -19.03
N ILE A 152 -18.43 7.16 -19.01
CA ILE A 152 -19.22 6.33 -18.10
C ILE A 152 -20.22 5.50 -18.90
N ASP A 153 -20.24 4.18 -18.65
CA ASP A 153 -21.33 3.30 -19.08
C ASP A 153 -22.56 3.50 -18.18
N GLY A 154 -23.46 4.37 -18.60
CA GLY A 154 -24.70 4.67 -17.89
C GLY A 154 -25.76 3.55 -17.96
N THR A 155 -25.50 2.44 -18.67
CA THR A 155 -26.34 1.24 -18.64
C THR A 155 -26.06 0.39 -17.40
N HIS A 156 -24.86 0.54 -16.79
CA HIS A 156 -24.48 -0.18 -15.58
C HIS A 156 -25.36 0.21 -14.40
N ALA A 157 -25.93 -0.77 -13.69
CA ALA A 157 -26.89 -0.51 -12.62
C ALA A 157 -26.35 0.39 -11.50
N ASP A 158 -25.05 0.28 -11.18
CA ASP A 158 -24.39 1.11 -10.16
C ASP A 158 -24.21 2.56 -10.58
N LEU A 159 -24.20 2.83 -11.89
CA LEU A 159 -23.89 4.12 -12.50
C LEU A 159 -25.04 4.66 -13.35
N LYS A 160 -26.19 4.02 -13.29
CA LYS A 160 -27.35 4.26 -14.14
C LYS A 160 -27.53 5.73 -14.54
N PHE A 161 -27.60 5.98 -15.83
CA PHE A 161 -28.04 7.23 -16.43
C PHE A 161 -29.43 7.08 -16.99
N ASP A 162 -30.32 8.01 -16.66
CA ASP A 162 -31.67 8.07 -17.19
C ASP A 162 -31.86 9.44 -17.87
N PRO A 163 -31.75 9.52 -19.21
CA PRO A 163 -31.88 10.79 -19.93
C PRO A 163 -33.26 11.43 -19.83
N THR A 164 -34.30 10.64 -19.50
CA THR A 164 -35.67 11.13 -19.34
C THR A 164 -35.95 11.65 -17.94
N ASN A 165 -35.24 11.13 -16.93
CA ASN A 165 -35.31 11.60 -15.55
C ASN A 165 -33.93 11.49 -14.87
N ARG A 166 -33.09 12.45 -15.15
CA ARG A 166 -31.70 12.50 -14.68
C ARG A 166 -31.54 12.33 -13.15
N MET A 167 -32.53 12.81 -12.39
CA MET A 167 -32.47 12.73 -10.92
C MET A 167 -32.62 11.29 -10.39
N ASN A 168 -33.24 10.39 -11.17
CA ASN A 168 -33.36 8.97 -10.85
C ASN A 168 -32.06 8.18 -11.11
N GLY A 169 -31.11 8.77 -11.84
CA GLY A 169 -29.81 8.16 -12.13
C GLY A 169 -28.76 8.42 -11.04
N LYS A 170 -27.72 7.63 -11.05
CA LYS A 170 -26.44 7.92 -10.39
C LYS A 170 -25.72 8.99 -11.19
N THR A 171 -25.58 8.77 -12.49
CA THR A 171 -25.09 9.73 -13.48
C THR A 171 -26.24 10.65 -13.84
N ILE A 172 -26.04 11.96 -13.69
CA ILE A 172 -27.08 12.98 -14.00
C ILE A 172 -26.85 13.66 -15.33
N GLN A 173 -25.64 13.55 -15.88
CA GLN A 173 -25.31 13.93 -17.25
C GLN A 173 -24.16 13.03 -17.72
N ASN A 174 -24.26 12.66 -19.00
CA ASN A 174 -23.24 11.84 -19.64
C ASN A 174 -22.95 12.40 -21.03
N VAL A 175 -21.70 12.72 -21.30
CA VAL A 175 -21.27 13.58 -22.41
C VAL A 175 -20.14 12.90 -23.18
N LEU A 176 -20.26 12.85 -24.49
CA LEU A 176 -19.10 12.62 -25.36
C LEU A 176 -18.46 13.97 -25.68
N VAL A 177 -17.22 14.11 -25.29
CA VAL A 177 -16.32 15.21 -25.63
C VAL A 177 -15.57 14.81 -26.88
N ASN A 178 -15.54 15.62 -27.90
CA ASN A 178 -14.95 15.31 -29.22
C ASN A 178 -15.53 14.05 -29.91
N PRO A 179 -16.83 14.00 -30.19
CA PRO A 179 -17.50 12.78 -30.59
C PRO A 179 -17.08 12.22 -31.96
N ASN A 180 -16.39 12.98 -32.78
CA ASN A 180 -16.08 12.62 -34.16
C ASN A 180 -14.62 12.73 -34.55
N ASP A 181 -13.74 13.09 -33.60
CA ASP A 181 -12.34 13.34 -33.88
C ASP A 181 -11.54 13.09 -32.61
N GLN A 182 -10.59 12.17 -32.71
CA GLN A 182 -9.79 11.77 -31.54
C GLN A 182 -8.88 12.87 -31.01
N ASP A 183 -8.40 13.75 -31.86
CA ASP A 183 -7.53 14.87 -31.49
C ASP A 183 -8.27 16.17 -31.19
N GLY A 184 -9.60 16.24 -31.45
CA GLY A 184 -10.45 17.39 -31.12
C GLY A 184 -10.33 18.57 -32.07
N LEU A 185 -9.62 18.43 -33.17
CA LEU A 185 -9.36 19.54 -34.11
C LEU A 185 -10.46 19.77 -35.13
N VAL A 186 -11.40 18.83 -35.27
CA VAL A 186 -12.50 18.93 -36.25
C VAL A 186 -13.81 19.18 -35.55
N VAL A 187 -14.46 20.30 -35.89
CA VAL A 187 -15.81 20.64 -35.41
C VAL A 187 -16.83 20.12 -36.41
N ARG A 188 -17.79 19.33 -35.96
CA ARG A 188 -18.90 18.79 -36.75
C ARG A 188 -20.19 19.36 -36.24
N THR A 189 -20.96 19.94 -37.14
CA THR A 189 -22.10 20.80 -36.80
C THR A 189 -23.49 20.14 -36.88
N ASN A 190 -23.55 18.89 -37.36
CA ASN A 190 -24.84 18.20 -37.43
C ASN A 190 -24.73 16.69 -37.34
N THR A 191 -25.85 16.01 -37.14
CA THR A 191 -25.96 14.55 -37.06
C THR A 191 -25.45 13.78 -38.27
N PHE A 192 -25.22 14.45 -39.40
CA PHE A 192 -24.66 13.85 -40.62
C PHE A 192 -23.15 13.99 -40.71
N GLY A 193 -22.52 14.55 -39.68
CA GLY A 193 -21.03 14.64 -39.60
C GLY A 193 -20.44 15.63 -40.61
N ASN A 194 -21.15 16.65 -41.06
CA ASN A 194 -20.60 17.69 -41.94
C ASN A 194 -19.52 18.48 -41.22
N VAL A 195 -18.33 18.49 -41.79
CA VAL A 195 -17.20 19.29 -41.32
C VAL A 195 -17.42 20.73 -41.69
N VAL A 196 -17.30 21.65 -40.75
CA VAL A 196 -17.34 23.08 -40.97
C VAL A 196 -15.90 23.61 -41.00
N SER A 197 -15.58 24.29 -42.08
CA SER A 197 -14.29 24.93 -42.23
C SER A 197 -14.26 26.22 -41.42
N GLY A 198 -13.38 26.31 -40.40
CA GLY A 198 -13.20 27.51 -39.57
C GLY A 198 -12.67 27.17 -38.17
N ILE A 199 -12.31 28.21 -37.42
CA ILE A 199 -12.00 28.13 -35.99
C ILE A 199 -13.30 28.37 -35.24
N LEU A 200 -13.86 27.32 -34.63
CA LEU A 200 -15.17 27.31 -34.00
C LEU A 200 -15.06 26.85 -32.54
N PRO A 201 -16.04 27.21 -31.70
CA PRO A 201 -16.12 26.64 -30.35
C PRO A 201 -16.24 25.10 -30.40
N THR A 202 -15.66 24.43 -29.40
CA THR A 202 -15.82 22.98 -29.26
C THR A 202 -17.27 22.58 -29.14
N THR A 203 -17.60 21.35 -29.50
CA THR A 203 -18.95 20.80 -29.43
C THR A 203 -18.99 19.55 -28.57
N TYR A 204 -20.13 19.32 -27.93
CA TYR A 204 -20.41 18.21 -27.08
C TYR A 204 -21.63 17.43 -27.53
N VAL A 205 -21.62 16.10 -27.37
CA VAL A 205 -22.83 15.31 -27.47
C VAL A 205 -23.30 14.94 -26.09
N GLU A 206 -24.34 15.59 -25.65
CA GLU A 206 -24.94 15.41 -24.34
C GLU A 206 -25.99 14.30 -24.33
N ASN A 207 -26.31 13.81 -23.12
CA ASN A 207 -27.34 12.80 -22.87
C ASN A 207 -27.08 11.45 -23.56
N VAL A 208 -25.84 11.10 -23.74
CA VAL A 208 -25.47 9.77 -24.23
C VAL A 208 -25.63 8.74 -23.12
N ILE A 209 -26.25 7.60 -23.45
CA ILE A 209 -26.48 6.54 -22.46
C ILE A 209 -25.15 5.93 -21.99
N ASP A 210 -24.25 5.73 -22.95
CA ASP A 210 -22.90 5.22 -22.70
C ASP A 210 -21.90 6.13 -23.42
N SER A 211 -21.07 6.83 -22.63
CA SER A 211 -19.94 7.64 -23.13
C SER A 211 -18.61 6.88 -23.10
N ASP A 212 -18.56 5.72 -22.44
CA ASP A 212 -17.38 4.87 -22.34
C ASP A 212 -17.37 3.84 -23.48
N THR A 213 -17.08 4.32 -24.67
CA THR A 213 -17.17 3.51 -25.88
C THR A 213 -15.89 2.70 -26.15
N ASN A 214 -14.86 2.87 -25.30
CA ASN A 214 -13.58 2.21 -25.52
C ASN A 214 -12.78 2.08 -24.20
N GLY A 215 -12.66 0.89 -23.68
CA GLY A 215 -11.72 0.54 -22.62
C GLY A 215 -12.32 0.36 -21.22
N GLY A 216 -13.39 1.05 -20.84
CA GLY A 216 -14.06 0.86 -19.54
C GLY A 216 -13.34 1.47 -18.33
N HIS A 217 -12.26 2.22 -18.54
CA HIS A 217 -11.45 2.77 -17.46
C HIS A 217 -12.23 3.83 -16.66
N GLY A 218 -12.89 4.78 -17.34
CA GLY A 218 -13.70 5.82 -16.70
C GLY A 218 -14.91 5.26 -15.95
N THR A 219 -15.55 4.21 -16.49
CA THR A 219 -16.63 3.47 -15.81
C THR A 219 -16.14 2.87 -14.49
N HIS A 220 -14.94 2.28 -14.49
CA HIS A 220 -14.32 1.74 -13.29
C HIS A 220 -14.03 2.84 -12.25
N CYS A 221 -13.45 3.96 -12.67
CA CYS A 221 -13.19 5.13 -11.82
C CYS A 221 -14.49 5.71 -11.24
N ALA A 222 -15.55 5.84 -12.05
CA ALA A 222 -16.87 6.28 -11.62
C ALA A 222 -17.47 5.37 -10.53
N GLY A 223 -17.30 4.05 -10.71
CA GLY A 223 -17.74 3.05 -9.73
C GLY A 223 -17.03 3.20 -8.39
N ILE A 224 -15.72 3.43 -8.39
CA ILE A 224 -14.92 3.69 -7.15
C ILE A 224 -15.40 4.98 -6.47
N ALA A 225 -15.56 6.06 -7.23
CA ALA A 225 -15.93 7.35 -6.66
C ALA A 225 -17.32 7.30 -6.00
N ALA A 226 -18.33 6.75 -6.69
CA ALA A 226 -19.70 6.90 -6.23
C ALA A 226 -20.67 5.75 -6.56
N GLY A 227 -20.23 4.65 -7.16
CA GLY A 227 -21.10 3.52 -7.55
C GLY A 227 -21.98 3.01 -6.42
N TRP A 228 -23.22 2.61 -6.75
CA TRP A 228 -24.17 2.14 -5.73
C TRP A 228 -23.88 0.72 -5.20
N GLY A 229 -23.17 -0.12 -5.99
CA GLY A 229 -22.91 -1.51 -5.64
C GLY A 229 -24.14 -2.43 -5.73
N ILE A 230 -25.15 -2.08 -6.54
CA ILE A 230 -26.44 -2.79 -6.62
C ILE A 230 -26.25 -4.27 -6.96
N ASN A 231 -25.45 -4.54 -8.02
CA ASN A 231 -25.24 -5.91 -8.50
C ASN A 231 -24.43 -6.80 -7.52
N SER A 232 -23.82 -6.21 -6.50
CA SER A 232 -23.04 -6.91 -5.47
C SER A 232 -23.66 -6.83 -4.07
N GLY A 233 -24.91 -6.35 -3.94
CA GLY A 233 -25.53 -6.15 -2.63
C GLY A 233 -24.79 -5.12 -1.75
N GLY A 234 -24.10 -4.17 -2.37
CA GLY A 234 -23.30 -3.13 -1.70
C GLY A 234 -21.85 -3.50 -1.46
N GLN A 235 -21.42 -4.73 -1.77
CA GLN A 235 -20.05 -5.19 -1.54
C GLN A 235 -19.04 -4.34 -2.32
N TYR A 236 -19.32 -4.00 -3.56
CA TYR A 236 -18.47 -3.19 -4.44
C TYR A 236 -18.99 -1.76 -4.62
N ALA A 237 -19.70 -1.25 -3.62
CA ALA A 237 -20.13 0.14 -3.59
C ALA A 237 -18.94 1.10 -3.51
N GLY A 238 -19.01 2.22 -4.20
CA GLY A 238 -18.02 3.29 -4.16
C GLY A 238 -17.94 4.02 -2.82
N VAL A 239 -17.08 5.02 -2.75
CA VAL A 239 -16.84 5.80 -1.54
C VAL A 239 -18.01 6.70 -1.22
N ALA A 240 -18.47 7.51 -2.18
CA ALA A 240 -19.51 8.52 -2.02
C ALA A 240 -20.83 8.07 -2.67
N THR A 241 -21.47 7.04 -2.11
CA THR A 241 -22.67 6.44 -2.71
C THR A 241 -23.87 7.39 -2.81
N GLY A 242 -23.86 8.51 -2.10
CA GLY A 242 -24.89 9.56 -2.18
C GLY A 242 -24.57 10.67 -3.19
N ALA A 243 -23.32 10.79 -3.65
CA ALA A 243 -22.93 11.76 -4.65
C ALA A 243 -23.55 11.44 -6.02
N LYS A 244 -23.69 12.45 -6.86
CA LYS A 244 -24.08 12.31 -8.28
C LYS A 244 -22.83 12.33 -9.16
N LEU A 245 -22.96 11.87 -10.39
CA LEU A 245 -21.88 11.83 -11.37
C LEU A 245 -22.24 12.60 -12.64
N VAL A 246 -21.20 13.22 -13.23
CA VAL A 246 -21.20 13.70 -14.62
C VAL A 246 -20.09 12.97 -15.34
N GLY A 247 -20.41 12.20 -16.36
CA GLY A 247 -19.44 11.53 -17.22
C GLY A 247 -18.97 12.46 -18.33
N LEU A 248 -17.65 12.59 -18.47
CA LEU A 248 -17.01 13.37 -19.53
C LEU A 248 -16.09 12.41 -20.32
N GLY A 249 -16.65 11.78 -21.33
CA GLY A 249 -15.98 10.76 -22.12
C GLY A 249 -15.22 11.35 -23.30
N SER A 250 -13.89 11.27 -23.27
CA SER A 250 -13.02 11.65 -24.39
C SER A 250 -12.77 10.51 -25.38
N GLY A 251 -13.42 9.36 -25.16
CA GLY A 251 -13.20 8.15 -25.95
C GLY A 251 -11.84 7.49 -25.67
N GLY A 252 -11.38 6.63 -26.58
CA GLY A 252 -10.11 5.90 -26.41
C GLY A 252 -8.85 6.72 -26.68
N GLY A 253 -8.97 7.96 -27.14
CA GLY A 253 -7.83 8.86 -27.37
C GLY A 253 -7.81 9.98 -26.32
N LEU A 254 -6.93 9.88 -25.34
CA LEU A 254 -6.76 10.91 -24.31
C LEU A 254 -5.84 12.04 -24.83
N PHE A 255 -6.30 12.80 -25.81
CA PHE A 255 -5.56 13.95 -26.33
C PHE A 255 -5.79 15.19 -25.47
N ILE A 256 -4.75 16.03 -25.37
CA ILE A 256 -4.78 17.26 -24.53
C ILE A 256 -6.02 18.12 -24.81
N LEU A 257 -6.37 18.34 -26.07
CA LEU A 257 -7.49 19.18 -26.43
C LEU A 257 -8.83 18.58 -25.98
N GLY A 258 -8.98 17.24 -26.02
CA GLY A 258 -10.15 16.53 -25.52
C GLY A 258 -10.31 16.71 -24.01
N GLN A 259 -9.24 16.55 -23.27
CA GLN A 259 -9.26 16.74 -21.81
C GLN A 259 -9.55 18.20 -21.44
N VAL A 260 -8.93 19.17 -22.12
CA VAL A 260 -9.23 20.61 -21.90
C VAL A 260 -10.69 20.92 -22.22
N ALA A 261 -11.27 20.31 -23.26
CA ALA A 261 -12.69 20.46 -23.56
C ALA A 261 -13.60 19.84 -22.49
N ALA A 262 -13.21 18.73 -21.88
CA ALA A 262 -13.92 18.15 -20.73
C ALA A 262 -13.87 19.08 -19.50
N LEU A 263 -12.70 19.67 -19.22
CA LEU A 263 -12.54 20.68 -18.17
C LEU A 263 -13.41 21.93 -18.46
N ASP A 264 -13.48 22.40 -19.72
CA ASP A 264 -14.32 23.54 -20.13
C ASP A 264 -15.83 23.24 -19.97
N TYR A 265 -16.26 22.01 -20.29
CA TYR A 265 -17.64 21.57 -20.04
C TYR A 265 -17.95 21.56 -18.54
N ALA A 266 -17.04 21.02 -17.71
CA ALA A 266 -17.20 20.99 -16.25
C ALA A 266 -17.30 22.41 -15.68
N PHE A 267 -16.47 23.33 -16.14
CA PHE A 267 -16.53 24.75 -15.75
C PHE A 267 -17.88 25.39 -16.12
N THR A 268 -18.26 25.28 -17.39
CA THR A 268 -19.51 25.86 -17.93
C THR A 268 -20.74 25.38 -17.19
N ASN A 269 -20.73 24.11 -16.79
CA ASN A 269 -21.90 23.44 -16.19
C ASN A 269 -21.77 23.24 -14.68
N SER A 270 -20.74 23.83 -14.04
CA SER A 270 -20.48 23.65 -12.62
C SER A 270 -21.68 23.96 -11.74
N ASN A 271 -22.36 25.08 -12.00
CA ASN A 271 -23.56 25.47 -11.27
C ASN A 271 -24.80 24.65 -11.67
N THR A 272 -24.94 24.29 -12.94
CA THR A 272 -26.10 23.53 -13.46
C THR A 272 -26.22 22.15 -12.81
N TYR A 273 -25.09 21.48 -12.64
CA TYR A 273 -25.05 20.15 -12.07
C TYR A 273 -24.42 20.09 -10.65
N ASN A 274 -24.12 21.24 -10.04
CA ASN A 274 -23.40 21.36 -8.77
C ASN A 274 -22.11 20.53 -8.75
N ILE A 275 -21.28 20.69 -9.80
CA ILE A 275 -20.00 19.99 -9.92
C ILE A 275 -19.01 20.70 -8.99
N ARG A 276 -18.59 20.04 -7.92
CA ARG A 276 -17.64 20.57 -6.94
C ARG A 276 -16.32 19.79 -6.93
N VAL A 277 -16.29 18.65 -7.61
CA VAL A 277 -15.13 17.77 -7.68
C VAL A 277 -14.96 17.28 -9.10
N ILE A 278 -13.74 17.27 -9.61
CA ILE A 278 -13.38 16.60 -10.85
C ILE A 278 -12.25 15.61 -10.61
N SER A 279 -12.42 14.37 -11.09
CA SER A 279 -11.47 13.28 -10.97
C SER A 279 -10.82 13.03 -12.32
N ASN A 280 -9.48 13.11 -12.37
CA ASN A 280 -8.65 12.97 -13.55
C ASN A 280 -7.68 11.81 -13.34
N SER A 281 -8.01 10.65 -13.92
CA SER A 281 -7.20 9.43 -13.77
C SER A 281 -6.31 9.19 -14.99
N TRP A 282 -5.69 10.23 -15.50
CA TRP A 282 -4.84 10.25 -16.68
C TRP A 282 -3.63 11.18 -16.47
N GLY A 283 -2.61 11.07 -17.31
CA GLY A 283 -1.44 11.93 -17.16
C GLY A 283 -0.29 11.58 -18.08
N ASN A 284 0.81 12.29 -17.88
CA ASN A 284 2.10 12.07 -18.52
C ASN A 284 3.22 12.49 -17.56
N SER A 285 4.23 11.63 -17.38
CA SER A 285 5.37 11.87 -16.48
C SER A 285 6.69 12.18 -17.22
N ALA A 286 6.72 12.04 -18.54
CA ALA A 286 7.97 12.16 -19.32
C ALA A 286 8.49 13.60 -19.50
N VAL A 287 7.74 14.63 -19.11
CA VAL A 287 8.08 16.03 -19.39
C VAL A 287 7.97 16.87 -18.11
N PRO A 288 8.84 17.86 -17.89
CA PRO A 288 8.76 18.74 -16.73
C PRO A 288 7.40 19.42 -16.59
N PRO A 289 6.96 19.77 -15.36
CA PRO A 289 5.74 20.52 -15.15
C PRO A 289 5.86 21.93 -15.75
N ASP A 290 4.76 22.39 -16.35
CA ASP A 290 4.66 23.71 -16.95
C ASP A 290 3.32 24.34 -16.59
N ALA A 291 3.34 25.44 -15.88
CA ALA A 291 2.13 26.16 -15.43
C ALA A 291 1.33 26.74 -16.61
N ASP A 292 2.00 27.05 -17.72
CA ASP A 292 1.37 27.61 -18.92
C ASP A 292 0.80 26.53 -19.86
N HIS A 293 1.00 25.25 -19.50
CA HIS A 293 0.41 24.17 -20.26
C HIS A 293 -1.13 24.26 -20.25
N PRO A 294 -1.84 24.04 -21.37
CA PRO A 294 -3.28 24.22 -21.45
C PRO A 294 -4.10 23.50 -20.36
N VAL A 295 -3.71 22.27 -19.99
CA VAL A 295 -4.34 21.52 -18.91
C VAL A 295 -4.20 22.27 -17.57
N ASN A 296 -2.99 22.78 -17.29
CA ASN A 296 -2.72 23.48 -16.02
C ASN A 296 -3.42 24.84 -15.96
N VAL A 297 -3.51 25.54 -17.08
CA VAL A 297 -4.30 26.77 -17.20
C VAL A 297 -5.79 26.47 -16.94
N ALA A 298 -6.34 25.43 -17.56
CA ALA A 298 -7.75 25.05 -17.37
C ALA A 298 -8.04 24.62 -15.93
N THR A 299 -7.22 23.77 -15.34
CA THR A 299 -7.41 23.32 -13.95
C THR A 299 -7.30 24.46 -12.95
N LYS A 300 -6.40 25.42 -13.19
CA LYS A 300 -6.32 26.64 -12.36
C LYS A 300 -7.59 27.49 -12.44
N ILE A 301 -8.22 27.60 -13.62
CA ILE A 301 -9.50 28.29 -13.79
C ILE A 301 -10.61 27.56 -13.01
N LEU A 302 -10.68 26.24 -13.08
CA LEU A 302 -11.64 25.43 -12.30
C LEU A 302 -11.50 25.70 -10.81
N HIS A 303 -10.28 25.69 -10.30
CA HIS A 303 -9.98 25.96 -8.91
C HIS A 303 -10.34 27.39 -8.50
N ASP A 304 -9.78 28.38 -9.19
CA ASP A 304 -9.87 29.79 -8.77
C ASP A 304 -11.25 30.42 -8.98
N GLN A 305 -11.95 30.02 -10.05
CA GLN A 305 -13.20 30.68 -10.46
C GLN A 305 -14.46 29.85 -10.20
N ALA A 306 -14.36 28.51 -10.20
CA ALA A 306 -15.49 27.63 -9.90
C ALA A 306 -15.41 27.00 -8.50
N ASN A 307 -14.36 27.27 -7.74
CA ASN A 307 -14.11 26.64 -6.43
C ASN A 307 -14.26 25.11 -6.51
N MET A 308 -13.74 24.51 -7.57
CA MET A 308 -13.79 23.10 -7.83
C MET A 308 -12.54 22.41 -7.30
N VAL A 309 -12.70 21.31 -6.58
CA VAL A 309 -11.58 20.49 -6.13
C VAL A 309 -11.13 19.61 -7.28
N VAL A 310 -9.92 19.83 -7.78
CA VAL A 310 -9.35 19.10 -8.90
C VAL A 310 -8.44 18.00 -8.38
N VAL A 311 -8.80 16.75 -8.64
CA VAL A 311 -8.09 15.55 -8.18
C VAL A 311 -7.39 14.89 -9.36
N PHE A 312 -6.09 14.59 -9.22
CA PHE A 312 -5.30 13.89 -10.23
C PHE A 312 -4.63 12.63 -9.69
N ALA A 313 -4.53 11.62 -10.54
CA ALA A 313 -3.65 10.48 -10.33
C ALA A 313 -2.18 10.91 -10.42
N ASN A 314 -1.33 10.41 -9.50
CA ASN A 314 0.09 10.78 -9.41
C ASN A 314 0.95 10.20 -10.55
N GLY A 315 0.49 9.14 -11.22
CA GLY A 315 1.26 8.38 -12.21
C GLY A 315 1.71 7.02 -11.69
N ASN A 316 2.14 6.16 -12.62
CA ASN A 316 2.46 4.76 -12.34
C ASN A 316 3.92 4.39 -12.69
N ASP A 317 4.80 5.39 -12.73
CA ASP A 317 6.21 5.26 -13.15
C ASP A 317 7.18 5.21 -11.97
N GLY A 318 6.66 4.92 -10.74
CA GLY A 318 7.51 4.70 -9.57
C GLY A 318 8.34 3.41 -9.69
N PRO A 319 9.27 3.19 -8.74
CA PRO A 319 9.51 3.96 -7.51
C PRO A 319 10.57 5.06 -7.64
N ALA A 320 11.12 5.33 -8.82
CA ALA A 320 12.13 6.38 -8.99
C ALA A 320 11.58 7.77 -8.62
N PRO A 321 12.44 8.69 -8.14
CA PRO A 321 12.03 10.06 -7.89
C PRO A 321 11.75 10.81 -9.19
N ASN A 322 10.99 11.91 -9.10
CA ASN A 322 10.62 12.74 -10.24
C ASN A 322 9.90 11.97 -11.38
N THR A 323 9.00 11.08 -10.98
CA THR A 323 8.18 10.27 -11.90
C THR A 323 6.72 10.71 -11.93
N GLN A 324 6.40 11.82 -11.28
CA GLN A 324 5.02 12.30 -11.12
C GLN A 324 4.39 12.73 -12.43
N ASN A 325 3.09 12.61 -12.47
CA ASN A 325 2.27 13.21 -13.50
C ASN A 325 2.52 14.73 -13.56
N ARG A 326 2.98 15.21 -14.70
CA ARG A 326 3.38 16.61 -14.91
C ARG A 326 2.25 17.61 -14.67
N TRP A 327 1.00 17.21 -14.86
CA TRP A 327 -0.16 18.07 -14.66
C TRP A 327 -0.68 18.08 -13.22
N ALA A 328 -0.16 17.19 -12.38
CA ALA A 328 -0.59 17.03 -10.99
C ALA A 328 0.37 17.68 -9.98
N GLN A 329 1.38 18.47 -10.43
CA GLN A 329 2.44 19.00 -9.55
C GLN A 329 2.21 20.47 -9.13
N PHE A 330 0.97 20.93 -9.11
CA PHE A 330 0.66 22.32 -8.80
C PHE A 330 -0.10 22.46 -7.48
N PRO A 331 0.11 23.56 -6.72
CA PRO A 331 -0.48 23.71 -5.39
C PRO A 331 -2.01 23.74 -5.35
N TRP A 332 -2.67 24.15 -6.44
CA TRP A 332 -4.13 24.17 -6.55
C TRP A 332 -4.79 22.82 -6.85
N LEU A 333 -3.99 21.76 -6.91
CA LEU A 333 -4.47 20.39 -7.21
C LEU A 333 -4.29 19.50 -6.00
N ILE A 334 -5.06 18.40 -5.97
CA ILE A 334 -4.83 17.29 -5.06
C ILE A 334 -4.29 16.11 -5.88
N ASN A 335 -3.06 15.77 -5.62
CA ASN A 335 -2.34 14.69 -6.29
C ASN A 335 -2.38 13.41 -5.45
N VAL A 336 -2.80 12.29 -6.02
CA VAL A 336 -3.10 11.06 -5.27
C VAL A 336 -2.18 9.93 -5.68
N GLY A 337 -1.37 9.47 -4.73
CA GLY A 337 -0.56 8.26 -4.86
C GLY A 337 -1.36 7.00 -4.50
N ALA A 338 -0.88 5.85 -4.99
CA ALA A 338 -1.50 4.56 -4.75
C ALA A 338 -0.88 3.84 -3.55
N ALA A 339 -1.74 3.36 -2.65
CA ALA A 339 -1.37 2.41 -1.60
C ALA A 339 -1.95 1.03 -1.89
N THR A 340 -1.30 0.03 -1.30
CA THR A 340 -1.82 -1.33 -1.22
C THR A 340 -2.88 -1.45 -0.12
N LYS A 341 -3.62 -2.56 -0.11
CA LYS A 341 -4.65 -2.80 0.93
C LYS A 341 -4.08 -3.09 2.31
N ASP A 342 -2.81 -3.44 2.41
CA ASP A 342 -2.06 -3.57 3.67
C ASP A 342 -1.27 -2.30 4.03
N TRP A 343 -1.67 -1.14 3.50
CA TRP A 343 -1.14 0.19 3.83
C TRP A 343 0.30 0.44 3.41
N LYS A 344 0.83 -0.32 2.49
CA LYS A 344 2.14 -0.05 1.90
C LYS A 344 2.00 0.84 0.68
N LEU A 345 3.03 1.60 0.40
CA LEU A 345 3.10 2.36 -0.84
C LEU A 345 3.25 1.40 -2.02
N ALA A 346 2.40 1.53 -3.03
CA ALA A 346 2.52 0.70 -4.23
C ALA A 346 3.84 1.00 -4.96
N SER A 347 4.55 -0.04 -5.40
CA SER A 347 5.85 0.12 -6.05
C SER A 347 5.77 1.00 -7.30
N PHE A 348 4.73 0.83 -8.09
CA PHE A 348 4.49 1.61 -9.31
C PHE A 348 4.06 3.06 -9.05
N SER A 349 3.53 3.40 -7.86
CA SER A 349 3.05 4.76 -7.60
C SER A 349 4.20 5.74 -7.79
N SER A 350 4.02 6.72 -8.66
CA SER A 350 5.03 7.73 -8.95
C SER A 350 5.47 8.51 -7.71
N ARG A 351 6.71 8.97 -7.71
CA ARG A 351 7.33 9.73 -6.62
C ARG A 351 7.62 11.16 -7.05
N GLY A 352 7.52 12.08 -6.10
CA GLY A 352 7.98 13.46 -6.25
C GLY A 352 9.48 13.62 -6.21
N ILE A 353 9.91 14.81 -5.85
CA ILE A 353 11.32 15.18 -5.74
C ILE A 353 11.67 15.34 -4.26
N PHE A 354 12.73 14.69 -3.82
CA PHE A 354 13.24 14.88 -2.46
C PHE A 354 13.62 16.34 -2.22
N GLY A 355 13.06 16.91 -1.15
CA GLY A 355 13.31 18.31 -0.78
C GLY A 355 12.46 19.36 -1.51
N ASP A 356 11.54 18.96 -2.38
CA ASP A 356 10.58 19.89 -2.97
C ASP A 356 9.67 20.48 -1.88
N PRO A 357 9.51 21.80 -1.83
CA PRO A 357 8.62 22.45 -0.87
C PRO A 357 7.13 22.16 -1.11
N VAL A 358 6.76 21.76 -2.31
CA VAL A 358 5.39 21.35 -2.63
C VAL A 358 5.24 19.85 -2.37
N ILE A 359 4.34 19.51 -1.45
CA ILE A 359 4.10 18.10 -1.09
C ILE A 359 3.35 17.40 -2.23
N HIS A 360 4.04 16.48 -2.90
CA HIS A 360 3.48 15.62 -3.93
C HIS A 360 4.08 14.19 -3.87
N PRO A 361 3.22 13.14 -3.87
CA PRO A 361 1.75 13.23 -3.86
C PRO A 361 1.23 13.98 -2.64
N THR A 362 0.01 14.50 -2.70
CA THR A 362 -0.63 15.13 -1.55
C THR A 362 -0.97 14.09 -0.48
N VAL A 363 -1.50 12.94 -0.91
CA VAL A 363 -2.01 11.88 -0.03
C VAL A 363 -2.05 10.55 -0.77
N LEU A 364 -2.13 9.44 -0.03
CA LEU A 364 -2.38 8.12 -0.56
C LEU A 364 -3.83 7.67 -0.33
N THR A 365 -4.33 6.91 -1.28
CA THR A 365 -5.54 6.09 -1.14
C THR A 365 -5.32 4.71 -1.76
N PRO A 366 -6.18 3.71 -1.51
CA PRO A 366 -6.01 2.40 -2.13
C PRO A 366 -6.04 2.46 -3.65
N GLY A 367 -4.98 1.99 -4.30
CA GLY A 367 -4.85 1.90 -5.75
C GLY A 367 -4.58 0.50 -6.27
N THR A 368 -4.28 -0.44 -5.36
CA THR A 368 -3.99 -1.84 -5.73
C THR A 368 -4.23 -2.78 -4.54
N GLY A 369 -3.99 -4.06 -4.73
CA GLY A 369 -3.99 -5.09 -3.68
C GLY A 369 -2.76 -5.06 -2.80
N GLY A 370 -2.63 -6.06 -1.92
CA GLY A 370 -1.41 -6.29 -1.13
C GLY A 370 -0.27 -6.86 -1.98
N PRO A 371 0.93 -7.05 -1.40
CA PRO A 371 2.07 -7.62 -2.10
C PRO A 371 1.71 -9.04 -2.52
N SER A 372 1.21 -9.17 -3.70
CA SER A 372 1.08 -10.48 -4.32
C SER A 372 2.45 -10.87 -4.84
N THR A 373 2.92 -12.01 -4.42
CA THR A 373 4.01 -12.71 -5.06
C THR A 373 3.62 -12.99 -6.52
N GLY A 374 3.88 -12.01 -7.39
CA GLY A 374 3.74 -12.14 -8.84
C GLY A 374 2.31 -12.13 -9.36
N GLY A 375 1.84 -10.98 -9.83
CA GLY A 375 0.65 -10.86 -10.65
C GLY A 375 -0.48 -10.01 -10.08
N PHE A 376 -1.42 -9.66 -10.90
CA PHE A 376 -2.58 -8.77 -10.67
C PHE A 376 -3.60 -9.24 -9.61
N SER A 377 -3.28 -10.25 -8.82
CA SER A 377 -4.18 -10.79 -7.80
C SER A 377 -4.38 -9.80 -6.67
N ALA A 378 -5.58 -9.32 -6.49
CA ALA A 378 -6.06 -8.43 -5.44
C ALA A 378 -6.09 -6.92 -5.76
N ALA A 379 -6.20 -6.55 -7.03
CA ALA A 379 -6.42 -5.16 -7.47
C ALA A 379 -7.74 -4.55 -6.92
N VAL A 380 -8.03 -3.31 -7.24
CA VAL A 380 -9.28 -2.63 -6.87
C VAL A 380 -10.40 -3.11 -7.78
N VAL A 381 -11.45 -3.69 -7.23
CA VAL A 381 -12.63 -4.14 -7.98
C VAL A 381 -13.65 -3.02 -8.06
N SER A 382 -14.20 -2.73 -9.25
CA SER A 382 -15.25 -1.74 -9.45
C SER A 382 -16.08 -2.08 -10.69
N ALA A 383 -17.00 -1.17 -11.06
CA ALA A 383 -17.89 -1.33 -12.18
C ALA A 383 -17.16 -1.64 -13.49
N ARG A 384 -17.70 -2.59 -14.24
CA ARG A 384 -17.22 -3.02 -15.56
C ARG A 384 -18.13 -2.44 -16.64
N SER A 385 -17.57 -1.72 -17.61
CA SER A 385 -18.31 -1.30 -18.80
C SER A 385 -18.70 -2.47 -19.68
N THR A 386 -19.85 -2.41 -20.29
CA THR A 386 -20.31 -3.40 -21.28
C THR A 386 -19.45 -3.43 -22.53
N THR A 387 -18.78 -2.32 -22.85
CA THR A 387 -17.85 -2.21 -23.99
C THR A 387 -16.47 -2.76 -23.69
N ASN A 388 -16.18 -3.08 -22.43
CA ASN A 388 -14.89 -3.56 -22.00
C ASN A 388 -14.77 -5.08 -22.14
N ALA A 389 -14.58 -5.56 -23.35
CA ALA A 389 -14.35 -6.98 -23.62
C ALA A 389 -12.94 -7.46 -23.22
N ALA A 390 -11.95 -6.54 -23.16
CA ALA A 390 -10.55 -6.87 -22.95
C ALA A 390 -10.09 -6.71 -21.49
N ALA A 391 -10.74 -5.87 -20.69
CA ALA A 391 -10.31 -5.56 -19.33
C ALA A 391 -10.73 -6.61 -18.29
N ASN A 392 -11.51 -7.60 -18.70
CA ASN A 392 -11.70 -8.77 -17.87
C ASN A 392 -10.46 -9.61 -17.98
N GLY A 393 -9.42 -9.15 -17.31
CA GLY A 393 -8.17 -9.84 -17.28
C GLY A 393 -8.40 -11.30 -16.91
N LEU A 394 -7.57 -12.16 -17.41
CA LEU A 394 -7.47 -13.59 -17.12
C LEU A 394 -7.49 -13.96 -15.63
N THR A 395 -7.61 -12.98 -14.73
CA THR A 395 -7.52 -13.12 -13.27
C THR A 395 -8.78 -12.66 -12.51
N ASP A 396 -9.78 -12.09 -13.19
CA ASP A 396 -11.01 -11.61 -12.51
C ASP A 396 -11.76 -12.75 -11.84
N ASP A 397 -11.83 -13.92 -12.47
CA ASP A 397 -12.49 -15.12 -11.96
C ASP A 397 -11.85 -15.69 -10.68
N ALA A 398 -10.58 -15.39 -10.43
CA ALA A 398 -9.91 -15.78 -9.20
C ALA A 398 -10.24 -14.88 -8.00
N GLN A 399 -10.71 -13.67 -8.24
CA GLN A 399 -10.92 -12.61 -7.23
C GLN A 399 -12.38 -12.19 -7.06
N ILE A 400 -13.15 -12.28 -8.14
CA ILE A 400 -14.54 -11.83 -8.19
C ILE A 400 -15.43 -13.07 -8.28
N PRO A 401 -16.43 -13.24 -7.38
CA PRO A 401 -17.40 -14.31 -7.50
C PRO A 401 -18.05 -14.34 -8.88
N THR A 402 -18.21 -15.52 -9.45
CA THR A 402 -18.73 -15.72 -10.81
C THR A 402 -20.03 -14.96 -11.08
N ALA A 403 -20.91 -14.84 -10.08
CA ALA A 403 -22.18 -14.10 -10.20
C ALA A 403 -21.96 -12.59 -10.44
N TYR A 404 -20.80 -12.04 -10.13
CA TYR A 404 -20.47 -10.61 -10.22
C TYR A 404 -19.57 -10.27 -11.43
N LEU A 405 -18.94 -11.26 -12.05
CA LEU A 405 -18.05 -11.07 -13.21
C LEU A 405 -18.68 -10.28 -14.37
N PRO A 406 -19.98 -10.40 -14.68
CA PRO A 406 -20.58 -9.58 -15.74
C PRO A 406 -20.61 -8.08 -15.44
N TYR A 407 -20.49 -7.71 -14.15
CA TYR A 407 -20.72 -6.33 -13.68
C TYR A 407 -19.48 -5.66 -13.12
N TYR A 408 -18.46 -6.44 -12.75
CA TYR A 408 -17.29 -5.91 -12.06
C TYR A 408 -16.01 -6.47 -12.66
N THR A 409 -14.97 -5.66 -12.61
CA THR A 409 -13.60 -6.00 -13.00
C THR A 409 -12.60 -5.39 -12.01
N GLN A 410 -11.36 -5.86 -12.03
CA GLN A 410 -10.31 -5.35 -11.16
C GLN A 410 -9.22 -4.64 -11.96
N ILE A 411 -8.79 -3.48 -11.46
CA ILE A 411 -7.72 -2.70 -12.06
C ILE A 411 -6.79 -2.19 -10.94
N SER A 412 -5.49 -2.05 -11.23
CA SER A 412 -4.49 -1.42 -10.37
C SER A 412 -3.97 -0.14 -11.00
N GLY A 413 -3.70 0.87 -10.19
CA GLY A 413 -3.12 2.13 -10.64
C GLY A 413 -3.41 3.27 -9.67
N THR A 414 -2.67 4.36 -9.80
CA THR A 414 -3.03 5.64 -9.20
C THR A 414 -4.35 6.16 -9.76
N SER A 415 -4.72 5.70 -10.96
CA SER A 415 -6.05 5.88 -11.56
C SER A 415 -7.19 5.35 -10.71
N MET A 416 -6.96 4.32 -9.87
CA MET A 416 -7.95 3.80 -8.92
C MET A 416 -7.87 4.53 -7.59
N ALA A 417 -6.71 5.08 -7.26
CA ALA A 417 -6.53 5.90 -6.07
C ALA A 417 -7.26 7.26 -6.18
N ALA A 418 -7.13 7.97 -7.28
CA ALA A 418 -7.74 9.28 -7.48
C ALA A 418 -9.26 9.29 -7.25
N PRO A 419 -10.08 8.38 -7.80
CA PRO A 419 -11.52 8.39 -7.55
C PRO A 419 -11.91 8.01 -6.11
N HIS A 420 -11.09 7.25 -5.37
CA HIS A 420 -11.31 7.09 -3.92
C HIS A 420 -11.26 8.46 -3.22
N LEU A 421 -10.26 9.27 -3.57
CA LEU A 421 -10.15 10.61 -3.00
C LEU A 421 -11.26 11.55 -3.46
N ALA A 422 -11.65 11.49 -4.74
CA ALA A 422 -12.77 12.28 -5.23
C ALA A 422 -14.07 11.99 -4.46
N GLY A 423 -14.30 10.72 -4.11
CA GLY A 423 -15.39 10.32 -3.21
C GLY A 423 -15.23 10.88 -1.79
N ILE A 424 -14.01 10.85 -1.22
CA ILE A 424 -13.74 11.45 0.10
C ILE A 424 -14.02 12.96 0.08
N VAL A 425 -13.58 13.67 -0.96
CA VAL A 425 -13.84 15.09 -1.15
C VAL A 425 -15.35 15.39 -1.18
N ALA A 426 -16.12 14.59 -1.92
CA ALA A 426 -17.58 14.76 -1.96
C ALA A 426 -18.23 14.58 -0.57
N ILE A 427 -17.73 13.68 0.25
CA ILE A 427 -18.19 13.46 1.62
C ILE A 427 -17.80 14.64 2.53
N ILE A 428 -16.60 15.18 2.41
CA ILE A 428 -16.16 16.41 3.12
C ILE A 428 -17.07 17.60 2.76
N LEU A 429 -17.37 17.76 1.48
CA LEU A 429 -18.24 18.83 1.00
C LEU A 429 -19.72 18.62 1.36
N GLU A 430 -20.20 17.37 1.55
CA GLU A 430 -21.52 17.14 2.18
C GLU A 430 -21.54 17.65 3.61
N ALA A 431 -20.44 17.45 4.37
CA ALA A 431 -20.34 17.92 5.74
C ALA A 431 -20.25 19.45 5.85
N ASN A 432 -19.54 20.08 4.95
CA ASN A 432 -19.42 21.53 4.87
C ASN A 432 -19.33 22.02 3.41
N PRO A 433 -20.47 22.31 2.75
CA PRO A 433 -20.52 22.71 1.35
C PRO A 433 -19.83 24.06 1.04
N SER A 434 -19.60 24.90 2.05
CA SER A 434 -19.00 26.20 1.89
C SER A 434 -17.47 26.22 1.82
N LEU A 435 -16.82 25.07 2.06
CA LEU A 435 -15.36 24.98 2.06
C LEU A 435 -14.77 25.39 0.70
N PRO A 436 -13.77 26.27 0.69
CA PRO A 436 -12.89 26.46 -0.45
C PRO A 436 -12.11 25.21 -0.82
N ALA A 437 -11.67 25.08 -2.07
CA ALA A 437 -10.89 23.94 -2.54
C ALA A 437 -9.57 23.78 -1.77
N ASP A 438 -8.90 24.89 -1.45
CA ASP A 438 -7.67 24.87 -0.64
C ASP A 438 -7.91 24.35 0.79
N ASP A 439 -9.03 24.70 1.40
CA ASP A 439 -9.37 24.22 2.74
C ASP A 439 -9.66 22.71 2.73
N VAL A 440 -10.29 22.21 1.66
CA VAL A 440 -10.50 20.75 1.47
C VAL A 440 -9.15 20.03 1.37
N LYS A 441 -8.21 20.56 0.59
CA LYS A 441 -6.85 20.01 0.48
C LYS A 441 -6.15 20.01 1.86
N ASN A 442 -6.18 21.12 2.57
CA ASN A 442 -5.60 21.24 3.91
C ASN A 442 -6.23 20.23 4.90
N ILE A 443 -7.55 20.05 4.88
CA ILE A 443 -8.23 19.06 5.70
C ILE A 443 -7.72 17.65 5.40
N ILE A 444 -7.59 17.29 4.13
CA ILE A 444 -7.09 15.98 3.70
C ILE A 444 -5.66 15.76 4.22
N GLU A 445 -4.76 16.73 4.02
CA GLU A 445 -3.37 16.65 4.46
C GLU A 445 -3.26 16.51 5.98
N ARG A 446 -3.97 17.34 6.74
CA ARG A 446 -3.95 17.34 8.21
C ARG A 446 -4.49 16.06 8.81
N THR A 447 -5.48 15.45 8.19
CA THR A 447 -6.18 14.29 8.76
C THR A 447 -5.65 12.95 8.27
N ALA A 448 -4.76 12.95 7.28
CA ALA A 448 -4.12 11.73 6.80
C ALA A 448 -3.39 10.98 7.91
N THR A 449 -3.39 9.66 7.84
CA THR A 449 -2.64 8.81 8.76
C THR A 449 -1.19 8.73 8.31
N PRO A 450 -0.21 9.19 9.11
CA PRO A 450 1.20 9.12 8.74
C PRO A 450 1.66 7.69 8.47
N LEU A 451 2.56 7.53 7.50
CA LEU A 451 3.23 6.28 7.17
C LEU A 451 4.74 6.51 7.30
N ALA A 452 5.27 6.31 8.51
CA ALA A 452 6.60 6.77 8.91
C ALA A 452 7.77 6.39 7.99
N PRO A 453 7.83 5.17 7.43
CA PRO A 453 8.98 4.79 6.59
C PRO A 453 9.07 5.58 5.28
N TYR A 454 7.93 6.12 4.80
CA TYR A 454 7.90 6.83 3.53
C TYR A 454 8.14 8.32 3.72
N ASP A 455 8.84 8.93 2.78
CA ASP A 455 9.04 10.36 2.74
C ASP A 455 7.83 11.08 2.12
N GLN A 456 7.73 12.40 2.39
CA GLN A 456 6.62 13.21 1.88
C GLN A 456 6.53 13.20 0.36
N PHE A 457 7.68 13.18 -0.34
CA PHE A 457 7.71 13.10 -1.80
C PHE A 457 7.25 11.72 -2.34
N GLU A 458 7.08 10.72 -1.48
CA GLU A 458 6.62 9.37 -1.82
C GLU A 458 5.15 9.15 -1.45
N ALA A 459 4.79 9.53 -0.23
CA ALA A 459 3.49 9.21 0.38
C ALA A 459 2.65 10.45 0.74
N GLY A 460 3.17 11.64 0.49
CA GLY A 460 2.51 12.88 0.91
C GLY A 460 2.30 12.94 2.41
N ALA A 461 1.10 13.32 2.82
CA ALA A 461 0.70 13.33 4.23
C ALA A 461 0.40 11.92 4.80
N GLY A 462 0.40 10.88 3.96
CA GLY A 462 0.09 9.51 4.34
C GLY A 462 -1.25 9.00 3.79
N MET A 463 -1.86 8.02 4.47
CA MET A 463 -3.14 7.43 4.07
C MET A 463 -4.32 8.32 4.40
N ALA A 464 -5.19 8.59 3.44
CA ALA A 464 -6.41 9.38 3.64
C ALA A 464 -7.32 8.77 4.73
N ASN A 465 -7.92 9.65 5.55
CA ASN A 465 -8.79 9.28 6.66
C ASN A 465 -10.08 10.11 6.60
N VAL A 466 -11.10 9.57 5.96
CA VAL A 466 -12.37 10.29 5.74
C VAL A 466 -13.11 10.60 7.03
N HIS A 467 -12.98 9.76 8.08
CA HIS A 467 -13.61 10.00 9.36
C HIS A 467 -13.05 11.28 10.03
N ALA A 468 -11.72 11.37 10.14
CA ALA A 468 -11.06 12.56 10.68
C ALA A 468 -11.30 13.80 9.80
N ALA A 469 -11.33 13.63 8.47
CA ALA A 469 -11.56 14.72 7.52
C ALA A 469 -12.96 15.35 7.68
N VAL A 470 -14.00 14.55 7.81
CA VAL A 470 -15.37 15.02 8.10
C VAL A 470 -15.43 15.69 9.47
N ASP A 471 -14.81 15.07 10.47
CA ASP A 471 -14.79 15.65 11.80
C ASP A 471 -14.08 17.01 11.84
N LEU A 472 -12.95 17.14 11.14
CA LEU A 472 -12.23 18.44 11.04
C LEU A 472 -13.01 19.49 10.24
N ALA A 473 -13.68 19.07 9.14
CA ALA A 473 -14.55 19.96 8.37
C ALA A 473 -15.69 20.57 9.20
N LEU A 474 -16.17 19.83 10.19
CA LEU A 474 -17.22 20.24 11.11
C LEU A 474 -16.68 20.91 12.39
N ASN A 475 -15.44 20.64 12.77
CA ASN A 475 -14.79 21.11 14.00
C ASN A 475 -13.35 21.58 13.70
N PRO A 476 -13.16 22.74 13.05
CA PRO A 476 -11.86 23.16 12.52
C PRO A 476 -10.78 23.43 13.59
N SER A 477 -11.16 23.57 14.86
CA SER A 477 -10.23 23.77 15.99
C SER A 477 -9.58 22.49 16.50
N LYS A 478 -10.03 21.30 16.08
CA LYS A 478 -9.45 20.02 16.54
C LYS A 478 -7.99 19.87 16.08
N PRO A 479 -7.13 19.24 16.88
CA PRO A 479 -5.67 19.21 16.69
C PRO A 479 -5.20 18.19 15.64
N TYR A 480 -6.02 17.82 14.69
CA TYR A 480 -5.63 16.89 13.62
C TYR A 480 -4.38 17.40 12.88
N GLY A 481 -3.42 16.52 12.66
CA GLY A 481 -2.14 16.84 12.02
C GLY A 481 -1.13 17.54 12.93
N ASN A 482 -1.50 17.87 14.15
CA ASN A 482 -0.59 18.47 15.12
C ASN A 482 0.11 17.37 15.93
N PHE A 483 1.27 16.94 15.46
CA PHE A 483 2.10 15.93 16.12
C PHE A 483 3.18 16.53 17.03
N GLY A 484 3.21 17.86 17.18
CA GLY A 484 4.24 18.58 17.92
C GLY A 484 5.55 18.80 17.17
N PHE A 485 5.58 18.45 15.87
CA PHE A 485 6.73 18.66 14.99
C PHE A 485 6.26 18.79 13.52
N THR A 486 7.16 19.28 12.68
CA THR A 486 6.98 19.35 11.23
C THR A 486 8.15 18.66 10.53
N GLY A 487 7.89 18.06 9.37
CA GLY A 487 8.91 17.38 8.56
C GLY A 487 9.54 16.15 9.23
N LYS A 488 10.68 15.74 8.71
CA LYS A 488 11.46 14.60 9.22
C LYS A 488 12.36 14.99 10.39
N GLY A 489 12.79 14.01 11.20
CA GLY A 489 13.55 14.24 12.44
C GLY A 489 15.01 14.61 12.24
N LEU A 490 15.57 14.30 11.10
CA LEU A 490 16.95 14.58 10.70
C LEU A 490 16.99 15.08 9.28
N THR A 491 18.06 15.78 8.93
CA THR A 491 18.34 16.18 7.55
C THR A 491 19.18 15.10 6.88
N LEU A 492 18.82 14.74 5.66
CA LEU A 492 19.63 13.87 4.81
C LEU A 492 20.53 14.72 3.90
N GLN A 493 21.68 14.13 3.58
CA GLN A 493 22.62 14.68 2.61
C GLN A 493 22.61 13.82 1.36
N GLN A 494 22.31 14.42 0.22
CA GLN A 494 22.50 13.74 -1.07
C GLN A 494 23.99 13.71 -1.39
N GLN A 495 24.49 12.51 -1.64
CA GLN A 495 25.86 12.30 -2.10
C GLN A 495 25.98 12.59 -3.58
N ALA A 496 27.20 12.75 -4.07
CA ALA A 496 27.44 12.92 -5.52
C ALA A 496 26.85 11.74 -6.30
N THR A 497 26.05 12.04 -7.32
CA THR A 497 25.43 11.03 -8.18
C THR A 497 26.50 10.22 -8.89
N GLN A 498 26.40 8.91 -8.83
CA GLN A 498 27.23 8.00 -9.61
C GLN A 498 26.53 7.72 -10.94
N ASN A 499 27.17 8.04 -12.05
CA ASN A 499 26.61 7.87 -13.38
C ASN A 499 27.40 6.82 -14.18
N TYR A 500 26.69 5.95 -14.81
CA TYR A 500 27.21 4.86 -15.62
C TYR A 500 26.50 4.81 -16.97
N SER A 501 27.13 4.20 -17.95
CA SER A 501 26.51 3.89 -19.25
C SER A 501 26.89 2.48 -19.66
N GLY A 502 26.05 1.87 -20.45
CA GLY A 502 26.22 0.52 -20.93
C GLY A 502 25.39 0.25 -22.18
N THR A 503 25.47 -0.96 -22.68
CA THR A 503 24.66 -1.46 -23.80
C THR A 503 24.24 -2.89 -23.50
N VAL A 504 22.94 -3.17 -23.57
CA VAL A 504 22.43 -4.54 -23.57
C VAL A 504 22.46 -5.03 -25.00
N ALA A 505 23.30 -6.02 -25.26
CA ALA A 505 23.30 -6.71 -26.56
C ALA A 505 21.98 -7.49 -26.75
N GLY A 506 21.53 -7.62 -27.98
CA GLY A 506 20.23 -8.21 -28.32
C GLY A 506 19.92 -9.51 -27.54
N GLY A 507 18.93 -9.47 -26.64
CA GLY A 507 18.53 -10.58 -25.78
C GLY A 507 19.51 -10.95 -24.66
N GLY A 508 20.54 -10.14 -24.41
CA GLY A 508 21.55 -10.35 -23.36
C GLY A 508 21.30 -9.55 -22.09
N SER A 509 22.36 -9.40 -21.30
CA SER A 509 22.38 -8.55 -20.11
C SER A 509 23.72 -7.80 -19.98
N ALA A 510 23.69 -6.69 -19.24
CA ALA A 510 24.87 -5.93 -18.86
C ALA A 510 24.89 -5.74 -17.35
N SER A 511 26.06 -5.83 -16.70
CA SER A 511 26.20 -5.65 -15.27
C SER A 511 27.11 -4.47 -14.94
N ILE A 512 26.71 -3.67 -13.96
CA ILE A 512 27.44 -2.49 -13.47
C ILE A 512 27.59 -2.61 -11.96
N ASN A 513 28.79 -2.43 -11.45
CA ASN A 513 29.03 -2.33 -10.01
C ASN A 513 28.99 -0.87 -9.57
N PHE A 514 28.29 -0.62 -8.46
CA PHE A 514 28.23 0.70 -7.82
C PHE A 514 28.43 0.59 -6.31
N THR A 515 28.68 1.70 -5.65
CA THR A 515 28.99 1.73 -4.23
C THR A 515 27.92 2.43 -3.42
N VAL A 516 27.51 1.82 -2.33
CA VAL A 516 26.63 2.41 -1.30
C VAL A 516 27.50 2.82 -0.12
N PRO A 517 27.47 4.11 0.32
CA PRO A 517 28.23 4.58 1.48
C PRO A 517 27.62 4.13 2.80
N ALA A 518 28.39 4.29 3.89
CA ALA A 518 27.86 4.12 5.24
C ALA A 518 26.80 5.16 5.59
N ASN A 519 25.95 4.84 6.57
CA ASN A 519 24.84 5.69 7.04
C ASN A 519 23.82 6.06 5.95
N ASN A 520 23.69 5.23 4.95
CA ASN A 520 22.73 5.46 3.87
C ASN A 520 21.30 5.21 4.37
N ARG A 521 20.41 6.18 4.15
CA ARG A 521 18.98 6.02 4.43
C ARG A 521 18.29 5.29 3.29
N PHE A 522 18.54 5.73 2.07
CA PHE A 522 18.07 5.08 0.85
C PHE A 522 18.97 5.42 -0.33
N ALA A 523 18.96 4.54 -1.33
CA ALA A 523 19.58 4.79 -2.62
C ALA A 523 18.55 4.59 -3.73
N PHE A 524 18.51 5.52 -4.69
CA PHE A 524 17.78 5.35 -5.94
C PHE A 524 18.73 4.90 -7.01
N VAL A 525 18.41 3.78 -7.65
CA VAL A 525 19.10 3.26 -8.83
C VAL A 525 18.14 3.41 -10.00
N GLU A 526 18.47 4.32 -10.92
CA GLU A 526 17.61 4.68 -12.04
C GLU A 526 18.28 4.25 -13.34
N LEU A 527 17.54 3.46 -14.12
CA LEU A 527 17.88 3.03 -15.44
C LEU A 527 17.08 3.86 -16.45
N ASN A 528 17.77 4.47 -17.40
CA ASN A 528 17.14 5.21 -18.48
C ASN A 528 17.72 4.73 -19.82
N TRP A 529 16.85 4.55 -20.81
CA TRP A 529 17.25 4.27 -22.18
C TRP A 529 16.41 5.10 -23.14
N GLY A 530 17.00 5.49 -24.27
CA GLY A 530 16.31 6.27 -25.29
C GLY A 530 15.81 5.40 -26.41
N ALA A 531 14.96 5.95 -27.26
CA ALA A 531 14.79 5.44 -28.60
C ALA A 531 16.18 5.41 -29.28
N ALA A 532 16.45 4.39 -30.07
CA ALA A 532 17.68 4.31 -30.84
C ALA A 532 17.88 5.64 -31.61
N ALA A 533 19.10 6.16 -31.57
CA ALA A 533 19.46 7.49 -32.08
C ALA A 533 18.82 7.78 -33.45
N GLY A 534 17.90 8.73 -33.47
CA GLY A 534 17.24 9.21 -34.68
C GLY A 534 15.72 9.06 -34.77
N GLU A 535 15.03 8.49 -33.77
CA GLU A 535 13.61 8.21 -33.86
C GLU A 535 12.85 8.79 -32.68
N ASN A 536 12.35 10.02 -32.89
CA ASN A 536 11.42 10.67 -31.97
C ASN A 536 9.94 10.39 -32.31
N GLU A 537 9.63 9.46 -33.17
CA GLU A 537 8.28 9.19 -33.61
C GLU A 537 7.89 7.75 -33.32
N VAL A 538 6.87 7.61 -32.46
CA VAL A 538 6.06 6.40 -32.39
C VAL A 538 5.17 6.42 -33.63
N VAL A 539 5.60 5.81 -34.69
CA VAL A 539 4.73 5.51 -35.83
C VAL A 539 4.03 4.19 -35.51
N ILE A 540 2.74 4.25 -35.21
CA ILE A 540 1.87 3.08 -35.16
C ILE A 540 1.58 2.65 -36.60
N ASP A 541 2.59 2.31 -37.32
CA ASP A 541 2.49 1.48 -38.48
C ASP A 541 3.34 0.24 -38.22
N ASN A 542 2.92 -0.86 -38.78
CA ASN A 542 3.36 -2.23 -38.47
C ASN A 542 4.86 -2.52 -38.67
N THR A 543 5.75 -1.54 -38.76
CA THR A 543 7.15 -1.74 -39.14
C THR A 543 8.20 -1.00 -38.33
N LYS A 544 7.84 -0.07 -37.42
CA LYS A 544 8.82 0.66 -36.60
C LYS A 544 8.45 0.57 -35.14
N MET A 545 9.18 -0.23 -34.44
CA MET A 545 8.93 -0.54 -33.04
C MET A 545 9.89 0.15 -32.07
N ILE A 546 9.33 0.56 -31.03
CA ILE A 546 9.63 0.80 -29.63
C ILE A 546 11.05 0.34 -29.26
N ALA A 547 11.76 1.20 -28.49
CA ALA A 547 12.92 0.83 -27.68
C ALA A 547 12.64 -0.50 -26.95
N GLN A 548 13.66 -1.34 -26.81
CA GLN A 548 13.51 -2.59 -26.05
C GLN A 548 13.01 -2.29 -24.65
N ASP A 549 12.12 -3.10 -24.18
CA ASP A 549 11.76 -3.11 -22.77
C ASP A 549 12.95 -3.65 -21.95
N LEU A 550 13.47 -2.88 -20.99
CA LEU A 550 14.60 -3.27 -20.15
C LEU A 550 14.15 -3.46 -18.71
N ALA A 551 14.69 -4.51 -18.09
CA ALA A 551 14.50 -4.80 -16.67
C ALA A 551 15.79 -4.49 -15.87
N LEU A 552 15.62 -4.07 -14.62
CA LEU A 552 16.69 -3.75 -13.69
C LEU A 552 16.65 -4.69 -12.47
N THR A 553 17.74 -5.38 -12.18
CA THR A 553 17.89 -6.19 -10.96
C THR A 553 19.11 -5.73 -10.19
N ILE A 554 18.95 -5.47 -8.89
CA ILE A 554 20.03 -5.09 -7.98
C ILE A 554 20.36 -6.25 -7.06
N GLN A 555 21.65 -6.57 -6.97
CA GLN A 555 22.16 -7.63 -6.11
C GLN A 555 23.24 -7.11 -5.16
N LYS A 556 23.28 -7.72 -3.97
CA LYS A 556 24.35 -7.60 -2.99
C LYS A 556 24.77 -9.01 -2.56
N ASP A 557 26.06 -9.29 -2.58
CA ASP A 557 26.60 -10.60 -2.20
C ASP A 557 25.87 -11.78 -2.89
N GLY A 558 25.49 -11.60 -4.16
CA GLY A 558 24.77 -12.58 -4.96
C GLY A 558 23.26 -12.72 -4.65
N GLN A 559 22.75 -11.99 -3.68
CA GLN A 559 21.30 -11.97 -3.35
C GLN A 559 20.61 -10.78 -4.00
N THR A 560 19.46 -11.01 -4.60
CA THR A 560 18.62 -9.93 -5.13
C THR A 560 18.03 -9.12 -4.00
N VAL A 561 18.30 -7.81 -4.00
CA VAL A 561 17.82 -6.86 -3.00
C VAL A 561 16.83 -5.85 -3.57
N GLY A 562 16.60 -5.87 -4.87
CA GLY A 562 15.59 -5.06 -5.55
C GLY A 562 15.52 -5.40 -7.03
N SER A 563 14.34 -5.21 -7.62
CA SER A 563 14.13 -5.37 -9.06
C SER A 563 12.99 -4.48 -9.54
N ALA A 564 13.09 -4.06 -10.80
CA ALA A 564 12.05 -3.36 -11.53
C ALA A 564 11.97 -3.95 -12.94
N ASP A 565 10.75 -4.29 -13.34
CA ASP A 565 10.44 -4.90 -14.65
C ASP A 565 8.99 -4.48 -14.98
N ASN A 566 8.80 -3.17 -15.15
CA ASN A 566 7.51 -2.64 -15.56
C ASN A 566 7.45 -2.68 -17.08
N ILE A 567 6.36 -3.18 -17.63
CA ILE A 567 6.15 -3.18 -19.07
C ILE A 567 5.99 -1.74 -19.55
N ASN A 568 7.04 -1.16 -20.06
CA ASN A 568 7.04 0.17 -20.68
C ASN A 568 6.50 0.10 -22.11
N LEU A 569 5.20 -0.16 -22.23
CA LEU A 569 4.50 -0.24 -23.53
C LEU A 569 4.41 1.10 -24.26
N SER A 570 4.86 2.19 -23.64
CA SER A 570 4.64 3.49 -24.21
C SER A 570 5.97 4.19 -24.49
N GLY A 571 6.35 4.22 -25.75
CA GLY A 571 7.23 5.26 -26.24
C GLY A 571 6.73 6.69 -25.97
N PHE A 572 5.52 6.83 -25.40
CA PHE A 572 4.94 8.07 -24.92
C PHE A 572 5.52 8.52 -23.57
N PHE A 573 6.03 7.62 -22.71
CA PHE A 573 6.37 7.94 -21.33
C PHE A 573 7.86 7.90 -21.01
N GLY A 574 8.72 7.72 -22.01
CA GLY A 574 10.14 7.53 -21.78
C GLY A 574 10.45 6.11 -21.26
N ALA A 575 11.55 5.57 -21.67
CA ALA A 575 12.00 4.25 -21.27
C ALA A 575 12.86 4.39 -20.01
N ARG A 576 12.29 4.01 -18.86
CA ARG A 576 12.98 4.11 -17.56
C ARG A 576 12.50 3.04 -16.59
N GLU A 577 13.42 2.55 -15.77
CA GLU A 577 13.17 1.70 -14.62
C GLU A 577 13.85 2.26 -13.38
N GLY A 578 13.35 1.93 -12.19
CA GLY A 578 13.94 2.41 -10.98
C GLY A 578 13.79 1.43 -9.81
N VAL A 579 14.82 1.36 -8.99
CA VAL A 579 14.82 0.59 -7.74
C VAL A 579 15.21 1.53 -6.61
N LYS A 580 14.36 1.58 -5.57
CA LYS A 580 14.71 2.19 -4.29
C LYS A 580 15.24 1.10 -3.37
N LEU A 581 16.46 1.28 -2.88
CA LEU A 581 17.03 0.46 -1.83
C LEU A 581 16.81 1.16 -0.48
N GLU A 582 16.04 0.54 0.39
CA GLU A 582 15.81 1.03 1.76
C GLU A 582 16.91 0.52 2.69
N PHE A 583 17.50 1.42 3.47
CA PHE A 583 18.57 1.08 4.42
C PHE A 583 19.65 0.17 3.86
N PRO A 584 20.16 0.42 2.66
CA PRO A 584 21.16 -0.43 2.08
C PRO A 584 22.42 -0.40 2.95
N GLY A 585 22.90 -1.57 3.35
CA GLY A 585 24.18 -1.67 4.06
C GLY A 585 25.34 -1.20 3.17
N PRO A 586 26.41 -0.62 3.73
CA PRO A 586 27.53 -0.14 2.93
C PRO A 586 28.20 -1.26 2.14
N GLY A 587 28.80 -0.91 1.00
CA GLY A 587 29.57 -1.84 0.17
C GLY A 587 29.24 -1.76 -1.32
N THR A 588 29.69 -2.76 -2.04
CA THR A 588 29.50 -2.86 -3.50
C THR A 588 28.22 -3.64 -3.82
N TYR A 589 27.44 -3.10 -4.74
CA TYR A 589 26.23 -3.69 -5.29
C TYR A 589 26.42 -3.89 -6.79
N THR A 590 25.70 -4.83 -7.36
CA THR A 590 25.67 -5.09 -8.81
C THR A 590 24.28 -4.79 -9.34
N ALA A 591 24.20 -3.86 -10.30
CA ALA A 591 23.02 -3.64 -11.13
C ALA A 591 23.14 -4.49 -12.40
N THR A 592 22.18 -5.35 -12.66
CA THR A 592 22.06 -6.12 -13.89
C THR A 592 20.88 -5.56 -14.69
N VAL A 593 21.19 -5.11 -15.90
CA VAL A 593 20.20 -4.64 -16.88
C VAL A 593 20.03 -5.74 -17.91
N SER A 594 18.82 -6.17 -18.15
CA SER A 594 18.49 -7.25 -19.11
C SER A 594 17.32 -6.84 -19.99
N GLY A 595 17.17 -7.50 -21.14
CA GLY A 595 15.93 -7.37 -21.90
C GLY A 595 14.73 -7.85 -21.09
N GLY A 596 13.64 -7.08 -21.11
CA GLY A 596 12.39 -7.35 -20.40
C GLY A 596 11.57 -8.47 -21.01
N VAL A 597 10.25 -8.40 -20.88
CA VAL A 597 9.30 -9.50 -21.20
C VAL A 597 9.47 -10.04 -22.60
N ALA A 598 9.69 -11.35 -22.70
CA ALA A 598 9.77 -12.09 -23.96
C ALA A 598 8.50 -11.90 -24.82
N GLY A 599 8.65 -11.28 -25.97
CA GLY A 599 7.57 -11.01 -26.95
C GLY A 599 7.59 -9.59 -27.49
N PHE A 600 8.21 -8.65 -26.81
CA PHE A 600 8.35 -7.25 -27.25
C PHE A 600 9.80 -6.85 -27.52
N ALA A 601 10.78 -7.70 -27.20
CA ALA A 601 12.18 -7.43 -27.42
C ALA A 601 12.57 -7.59 -28.89
N GLN A 602 13.06 -6.51 -29.50
CA GLN A 602 13.79 -6.62 -30.77
C GLN A 602 15.24 -7.05 -30.49
N PRO A 603 15.89 -7.80 -31.37
CA PRO A 603 17.25 -8.30 -31.17
C PRO A 603 18.35 -7.25 -31.40
N ALA A 604 18.05 -5.96 -31.30
CA ALA A 604 19.01 -4.88 -31.49
C ALA A 604 19.72 -4.53 -30.15
N ASP A 605 20.93 -4.02 -30.25
CA ASP A 605 21.69 -3.51 -29.13
C ASP A 605 21.00 -2.25 -28.55
N GLN A 606 20.74 -2.23 -27.24
CA GLN A 606 20.09 -1.13 -26.56
C GLN A 606 21.07 -0.41 -25.62
N PRO A 607 21.51 0.83 -25.96
CA PRO A 607 22.27 1.64 -25.03
C PRO A 607 21.39 2.14 -23.86
N PHE A 608 22.00 2.27 -22.70
CA PHE A 608 21.34 2.78 -21.51
C PHE A 608 22.28 3.63 -20.66
N THR A 609 21.69 4.41 -19.75
CA THR A 609 22.38 5.09 -18.66
C THR A 609 21.82 4.59 -17.33
N LEU A 610 22.71 4.49 -16.31
CA LEU A 610 22.34 4.13 -14.95
C LEU A 610 22.86 5.22 -14.02
N SER A 611 21.98 5.78 -13.18
CA SER A 611 22.37 6.73 -12.14
C SER A 611 22.07 6.16 -10.76
N VAL A 612 22.97 6.42 -9.80
CA VAL A 612 22.79 6.02 -8.41
C VAL A 612 22.87 7.25 -7.51
N ASN A 613 21.76 7.56 -6.85
CA ASN A 613 21.61 8.68 -5.92
C ASN A 613 21.52 8.15 -4.49
N ASN A 614 22.53 8.43 -3.68
CA ASN A 614 22.60 8.01 -2.28
C ASN A 614 22.23 9.17 -1.36
N TYR A 615 21.39 8.89 -0.34
CA TYR A 615 20.97 9.85 0.68
C TYR A 615 21.39 9.33 2.05
N THR A 616 22.29 10.07 2.72
CA THR A 616 22.94 9.64 3.95
C THR A 616 22.53 10.50 5.14
N TYR A 617 22.48 9.88 6.31
CA TYR A 617 22.44 10.62 7.58
C TYR A 617 23.80 11.25 7.87
N ASP A 618 23.77 12.44 8.46
CA ASP A 618 24.92 12.96 9.19
C ASP A 618 24.82 12.51 10.66
N PRO A 619 25.65 11.58 11.12
CA PRO A 619 25.60 11.09 12.50
C PRO A 619 25.90 12.18 13.54
N ALA A 620 26.58 13.27 13.15
CA ALA A 620 26.89 14.39 14.04
C ALA A 620 25.67 15.18 14.49
N GLN A 621 24.52 15.00 13.83
CA GLN A 621 23.26 15.63 14.27
C GLN A 621 22.79 15.13 15.64
N ILE A 622 23.26 13.94 16.11
CA ILE A 622 22.92 13.36 17.41
C ILE A 622 24.23 13.03 18.17
N GLY A 623 24.51 13.80 19.22
CA GLY A 623 25.81 13.79 19.88
C GLY A 623 26.05 12.68 20.91
N ASP A 624 25.00 11.99 21.38
CA ASP A 624 25.07 11.03 22.50
C ASP A 624 24.97 9.55 22.08
N LEU A 625 25.29 9.24 20.82
CA LEU A 625 25.24 7.86 20.31
C LEU A 625 26.59 7.11 20.44
N GLY A 626 27.61 7.73 21.04
CA GLY A 626 28.98 7.19 21.08
C GLY A 626 29.11 5.84 21.78
N GLY A 627 28.26 5.55 22.76
CA GLY A 627 28.22 4.28 23.49
C GLY A 627 27.54 3.11 22.77
N LEU A 628 26.89 3.38 21.63
CA LEU A 628 26.17 2.37 20.84
C LEU A 628 27.07 1.82 19.71
N ASP A 629 26.89 0.56 19.36
CA ASP A 629 27.52 -0.04 18.18
C ASP A 629 27.01 0.60 16.88
N ALA A 630 27.71 0.41 15.77
CA ALA A 630 27.40 1.06 14.48
C ALA A 630 26.01 0.68 13.94
N ALA A 631 25.59 -0.58 14.08
CA ALA A 631 24.29 -1.04 13.59
C ALA A 631 23.15 -0.45 14.42
N THR A 632 23.31 -0.39 15.74
CA THR A 632 22.33 0.23 16.65
C THR A 632 22.24 1.74 16.40
N ARG A 633 23.35 2.43 16.19
CA ARG A 633 23.35 3.86 15.82
C ARG A 633 22.56 4.12 14.54
N GLN A 634 22.72 3.29 13.54
CA GLN A 634 21.97 3.43 12.28
C GLN A 634 20.46 3.26 12.51
N LYS A 635 20.03 2.30 13.34
CA LYS A 635 18.64 2.13 13.74
C LYS A 635 18.11 3.36 14.48
N VAL A 636 18.87 3.94 15.41
CA VAL A 636 18.47 5.17 16.12
C VAL A 636 18.26 6.32 15.15
N LEU A 637 19.20 6.54 14.22
CA LEU A 637 19.10 7.62 13.23
C LEU A 637 17.85 7.43 12.35
N ARG A 638 17.54 6.17 11.96
CA ARG A 638 16.30 5.83 11.27
C ARG A 638 15.07 6.23 12.09
N LEU A 639 14.97 5.76 13.33
CA LEU A 639 13.79 5.99 14.17
C LEU A 639 13.56 7.48 14.45
N ILE A 640 14.65 8.27 14.57
CA ILE A 640 14.56 9.73 14.71
C ILE A 640 14.12 10.37 13.40
N TYR A 641 14.71 9.98 12.28
CA TYR A 641 14.33 10.49 10.97
C TYR A 641 12.84 10.27 10.70
N ASP A 642 12.37 9.04 10.92
CA ASP A 642 10.99 8.63 10.71
C ASP A 642 10.01 9.14 11.79
N ARG A 643 10.48 9.92 12.78
CA ARG A 643 9.67 10.46 13.88
C ARG A 643 9.02 9.39 14.77
N VAL A 644 9.48 8.15 14.70
CA VAL A 644 9.07 7.07 15.62
C VAL A 644 9.57 7.35 17.03
N LEU A 645 10.83 7.79 17.15
CA LEU A 645 11.39 8.33 18.38
C LEU A 645 11.90 9.76 18.12
N LEU A 646 11.74 10.65 19.08
CA LEU A 646 12.20 12.03 18.94
C LEU A 646 13.55 12.21 19.65
N ALA A 647 14.43 13.02 19.06
CA ALA A 647 15.57 13.59 19.76
C ALA A 647 15.13 14.87 20.48
N ASN A 648 15.77 15.18 21.58
CA ASN A 648 15.64 16.48 22.26
C ASN A 648 16.86 17.33 21.89
N GLY A 649 16.69 18.26 20.96
CA GLY A 649 17.81 18.93 20.31
C GLY A 649 18.70 17.89 19.61
N ASN A 650 19.97 17.84 19.98
CA ASN A 650 20.95 16.91 19.44
C ASN A 650 21.18 15.65 20.32
N GLN A 651 20.25 15.32 21.22
CA GLN A 651 20.40 14.19 22.15
C GLN A 651 19.27 13.17 21.99
N PHE A 652 19.62 11.92 21.85
CA PHE A 652 18.71 10.77 21.85
C PHE A 652 18.31 10.32 23.25
N ARG A 653 19.23 10.48 24.24
CA ARG A 653 19.08 10.05 25.64
C ARG A 653 18.80 8.55 25.77
N PRO A 654 19.74 7.68 25.38
CA PRO A 654 19.52 6.23 25.30
C PRO A 654 19.17 5.59 26.64
N ASP A 655 19.69 6.13 27.77
CA ASP A 655 19.50 5.57 29.10
C ASP A 655 18.22 6.02 29.81
N ASP A 656 17.51 7.02 29.28
CA ASP A 656 16.25 7.47 29.84
C ASP A 656 15.17 6.40 29.68
N ALA A 657 14.32 6.26 30.69
CA ALA A 657 13.16 5.39 30.61
C ALA A 657 12.13 5.97 29.62
N LEU A 658 11.56 5.11 28.79
CA LEU A 658 10.53 5.46 27.82
C LEU A 658 9.22 5.83 28.54
N THR A 659 8.60 6.93 28.16
CA THR A 659 7.31 7.34 28.71
C THR A 659 6.14 6.80 27.88
N ARG A 660 4.93 6.78 28.47
CA ARG A 660 3.71 6.31 27.81
C ARG A 660 3.38 7.13 26.55
N ILE A 661 3.61 8.46 26.60
CA ILE A 661 3.37 9.30 25.41
C ILE A 661 4.42 9.07 24.31
N GLU A 662 5.67 8.81 24.67
CA GLU A 662 6.73 8.44 23.71
C GLU A 662 6.44 7.09 23.06
N LEU A 663 6.03 6.07 23.84
CA LEU A 663 5.56 4.79 23.31
C LEU A 663 4.35 5.00 22.39
N GLY A 664 3.38 5.78 22.83
CA GLY A 664 2.18 6.10 22.06
C GLY A 664 2.50 6.75 20.70
N ARG A 665 3.42 7.72 20.70
CA ARG A 665 3.89 8.36 19.47
C ARG A 665 4.58 7.35 18.54
N ALA A 666 5.47 6.53 19.11
CA ALA A 666 6.15 5.50 18.35
C ALA A 666 5.15 4.55 17.67
N LEU A 667 4.12 4.09 18.39
CA LEU A 667 3.08 3.22 17.83
C LEU A 667 2.25 3.92 16.77
N MET A 668 1.89 5.19 16.96
CA MET A 668 1.13 5.94 15.97
C MET A 668 1.87 6.09 14.64
N PHE A 669 3.19 6.30 14.68
CA PHE A 669 4.01 6.50 13.48
C PHE A 669 4.51 5.19 12.85
N SER A 670 4.61 4.11 13.61
CA SER A 670 5.10 2.81 13.11
C SER A 670 4.01 1.78 12.82
N THR A 671 2.72 2.17 12.93
CA THR A 671 1.59 1.28 12.69
C THR A 671 0.43 1.98 11.98
N HIS A 672 -0.69 1.29 11.81
CA HIS A 672 -1.87 1.83 11.13
C HIS A 672 -2.88 2.46 12.11
N VAL A 673 -2.40 3.24 13.06
CA VAL A 673 -3.24 3.97 14.01
C VAL A 673 -3.79 5.23 13.33
N MET A 674 -5.09 5.21 13.02
CA MET A 674 -5.76 6.35 12.38
C MET A 674 -5.97 7.50 13.37
N GLN A 675 -5.77 8.73 12.92
CA GLN A 675 -6.04 9.93 13.70
C GLN A 675 -7.51 9.97 14.15
N TYR A 676 -7.73 10.26 15.42
CA TYR A 676 -9.04 10.45 16.01
C TYR A 676 -9.00 11.40 17.23
N VAL A 677 -9.93 12.35 17.29
CA VAL A 677 -10.12 13.25 18.43
C VAL A 677 -11.60 13.29 18.79
N PRO A 678 -12.03 12.83 19.97
CA PRO A 678 -13.42 12.86 20.37
C PRO A 678 -13.90 14.30 20.65
N ASN A 679 -15.23 14.49 20.72
CA ASN A 679 -15.82 15.78 21.13
C ASN A 679 -15.63 16.08 22.63
N SER A 680 -15.53 15.03 23.45
CA SER A 680 -15.23 15.15 24.87
C SER A 680 -13.98 14.34 25.18
N PRO A 681 -12.94 14.95 25.77
CA PRO A 681 -11.71 14.25 26.12
C PRO A 681 -11.95 13.01 26.95
N SER A 682 -11.23 11.93 26.65
CA SER A 682 -11.30 10.68 27.40
C SER A 682 -10.41 10.66 28.62
N PHE A 683 -9.43 11.56 28.67
CA PHE A 683 -8.42 11.63 29.72
C PHE A 683 -8.44 12.99 30.40
N ASN A 684 -8.21 13.02 31.73
CA ASN A 684 -8.27 14.22 32.55
C ASN A 684 -6.89 14.84 32.81
N ASP A 685 -5.82 14.19 32.37
CA ASP A 685 -4.43 14.57 32.58
C ASP A 685 -3.71 14.95 31.28
N ILE A 686 -4.45 15.17 30.20
CA ILE A 686 -3.95 15.64 28.91
C ILE A 686 -4.71 16.91 28.52
N ASP A 687 -3.96 17.94 28.19
CA ASP A 687 -4.53 19.20 27.71
C ASP A 687 -5.21 19.04 26.34
N VAL A 688 -6.36 19.68 26.18
CA VAL A 688 -7.11 19.68 24.92
C VAL A 688 -6.35 20.44 23.83
N ASN A 689 -6.58 20.06 22.59
CA ASN A 689 -5.98 20.65 21.38
C ASN A 689 -4.45 20.55 21.35
N THR A 690 -3.88 19.55 22.03
CA THR A 690 -2.44 19.26 22.04
C THR A 690 -2.09 18.04 21.19
N PRO A 691 -0.82 17.88 20.80
CA PRO A 691 -0.32 16.67 20.17
C PRO A 691 -0.57 15.40 21.01
N ASP A 692 -0.42 15.51 22.32
CA ASP A 692 -0.59 14.40 23.25
C ASP A 692 -2.06 13.94 23.30
N GLN A 693 -3.03 14.88 23.19
CA GLN A 693 -4.43 14.52 23.04
C GLN A 693 -4.67 13.72 21.75
N LEU A 694 -4.17 14.19 20.62
CA LEU A 694 -4.32 13.49 19.34
C LEU A 694 -3.76 12.08 19.44
N ILE A 695 -2.58 11.90 20.01
CA ILE A 695 -1.92 10.59 20.14
C ILE A 695 -2.71 9.67 21.06
N ALA A 696 -3.01 10.11 22.29
CA ALA A 696 -3.65 9.29 23.30
C ALA A 696 -5.07 8.85 22.89
N GLU A 697 -5.86 9.77 22.31
CA GLU A 697 -7.22 9.48 21.86
C GLU A 697 -7.25 8.55 20.64
N SER A 698 -6.30 8.71 19.72
CA SER A 698 -6.15 7.81 18.57
C SER A 698 -5.82 6.39 19.03
N LEU A 699 -4.86 6.23 19.94
CA LEU A 699 -4.47 4.93 20.50
C LEU A 699 -5.61 4.25 21.27
N LYS A 700 -6.36 5.04 22.05
CA LYS A 700 -7.54 4.55 22.76
C LYS A 700 -8.60 4.06 21.78
N ARG A 701 -8.90 4.84 20.76
CA ARG A 701 -9.88 4.49 19.73
C ARG A 701 -9.54 3.19 19.03
N GLU A 702 -8.25 2.98 18.76
CA GLU A 702 -7.73 1.78 18.12
C GLU A 702 -7.58 0.59 19.08
N GLY A 703 -7.83 0.78 20.38
CA GLY A 703 -7.66 -0.27 21.38
C GLY A 703 -6.21 -0.66 21.66
N VAL A 704 -5.25 0.18 21.26
CA VAL A 704 -3.80 -0.08 21.42
C VAL A 704 -3.35 0.25 22.84
N MET A 705 -3.61 1.47 23.27
CA MET A 705 -3.34 1.93 24.65
C MET A 705 -4.58 2.64 25.21
N GLY A 706 -4.80 2.54 26.50
CA GLY A 706 -5.91 3.18 27.21
C GLY A 706 -5.43 3.97 28.43
N ALA A 707 -6.33 4.19 29.38
CA ALA A 707 -5.99 4.79 30.65
C ALA A 707 -4.95 3.94 31.41
N ASP A 708 -4.02 4.63 32.07
CA ASP A 708 -3.10 4.02 33.01
C ASP A 708 -3.83 3.67 34.29
N THR A 709 -4.49 4.67 34.88
CA THR A 709 -5.30 4.52 36.06
C THR A 709 -6.60 5.32 35.92
N GLY A 710 -7.76 4.73 36.24
CA GLY A 710 -9.06 5.42 36.17
C GLY A 710 -9.31 6.05 34.80
N ILE A 711 -9.29 7.38 34.70
CA ILE A 711 -9.44 8.19 33.49
C ILE A 711 -8.17 9.00 33.16
N SER A 712 -7.02 8.62 33.74
CA SER A 712 -5.72 9.25 33.46
C SER A 712 -4.97 8.43 32.42
N PHE A 713 -4.38 9.07 31.40
CA PHE A 713 -3.51 8.42 30.42
C PHE A 713 -2.10 8.20 30.98
N GLY A 714 -1.62 9.10 31.85
CA GLY A 714 -0.28 9.08 32.40
C GLY A 714 0.81 9.41 31.36
N PRO A 715 0.78 10.54 30.64
CA PRO A 715 1.70 10.78 29.52
C PRO A 715 3.18 10.69 29.92
N GLY A 716 3.51 11.15 31.14
CA GLY A 716 4.87 11.09 31.71
C GLY A 716 5.21 9.79 32.45
N THR A 717 4.26 8.87 32.64
CA THR A 717 4.51 7.60 33.32
C THR A 717 5.49 6.75 32.50
N GLN A 718 6.49 6.19 33.18
CA GLN A 718 7.46 5.29 32.56
C GLN A 718 6.85 3.92 32.30
N VAL A 719 7.10 3.35 31.13
CA VAL A 719 6.54 2.05 30.73
C VAL A 719 7.47 0.90 31.12
N ASN A 720 6.85 -0.23 31.52
CA ASN A 720 7.58 -1.48 31.74
C ASN A 720 7.47 -2.42 30.53
N ARG A 721 8.22 -3.52 30.57
CA ARG A 721 8.25 -4.49 29.45
C ARG A 721 6.88 -5.14 29.20
N LEU A 722 6.11 -5.44 30.24
CA LEU A 722 4.79 -6.05 30.10
C LEU A 722 3.82 -5.11 29.39
N GLU A 723 3.75 -3.87 29.82
CA GLU A 723 2.90 -2.86 29.22
C GLU A 723 3.26 -2.60 27.75
N THR A 724 4.57 -2.47 27.49
CA THR A 724 5.07 -2.28 26.13
C THR A 724 4.74 -3.48 25.23
N ALA A 725 4.90 -4.72 25.70
CA ALA A 725 4.54 -5.92 24.95
C ALA A 725 3.05 -5.96 24.60
N VAL A 726 2.18 -5.62 25.55
CA VAL A 726 0.72 -5.54 25.33
C VAL A 726 0.40 -4.51 24.26
N ALA A 727 0.99 -3.32 24.34
CA ALA A 727 0.76 -2.25 23.37
C ALA A 727 1.24 -2.61 21.96
N LEU A 728 2.44 -3.19 21.83
CA LEU A 728 2.99 -3.66 20.55
C LEU A 728 2.12 -4.74 19.90
N VAL A 729 1.70 -5.74 20.65
CA VAL A 729 0.87 -6.84 20.13
C VAL A 729 -0.51 -6.35 19.71
N ARG A 730 -1.10 -5.41 20.43
CA ARG A 730 -2.35 -4.75 20.03
C ARG A 730 -2.18 -3.90 18.77
N ALA A 731 -1.07 -3.18 18.67
CA ALA A 731 -0.73 -2.38 17.48
C ALA A 731 -0.53 -3.27 16.23
N LEU A 732 -0.02 -4.49 16.41
CA LEU A 732 0.05 -5.53 15.38
C LEU A 732 -1.30 -6.19 15.06
N ARG A 733 -2.41 -5.76 15.69
CA ARG A 733 -3.76 -6.34 15.52
C ARG A 733 -3.88 -7.81 15.92
N LEU A 734 -3.06 -8.26 16.86
CA LEU A 734 -3.03 -9.64 17.37
C LEU A 734 -3.78 -9.82 18.71
N ASP A 735 -4.62 -8.85 19.12
CA ASP A 735 -5.33 -8.88 20.39
C ASP A 735 -6.20 -10.14 20.59
N ALA A 736 -6.89 -10.57 19.53
CA ALA A 736 -7.72 -11.78 19.60
C ALA A 736 -6.88 -13.05 19.82
N GLN A 737 -5.75 -13.18 19.12
CA GLN A 737 -4.80 -14.28 19.27
C GLN A 737 -4.18 -14.27 20.68
N ALA A 738 -3.81 -13.08 21.18
CA ALA A 738 -3.25 -12.94 22.52
C ALA A 738 -4.24 -13.39 23.61
N ARG A 739 -5.50 -13.00 23.49
CA ARG A 739 -6.58 -13.43 24.43
C ARG A 739 -6.81 -14.94 24.37
N ALA A 740 -6.71 -15.54 23.20
CA ALA A 740 -6.84 -17.00 23.05
C ALA A 740 -5.72 -17.78 23.76
N LEU A 741 -4.57 -17.16 23.98
CA LEU A 741 -3.43 -17.71 24.73
C LEU A 741 -3.41 -17.29 26.20
N ALA A 742 -4.48 -16.67 26.73
CA ALA A 742 -4.56 -16.30 28.15
C ALA A 742 -4.37 -17.53 29.05
N ASN A 743 -3.69 -17.33 30.16
CA ASN A 743 -3.38 -18.35 31.17
C ASN A 743 -2.48 -19.52 30.68
N THR A 744 -1.95 -19.46 29.47
CA THR A 744 -0.91 -20.41 29.03
C THR A 744 0.46 -19.98 29.55
N ASP A 745 1.38 -20.93 29.74
CA ASP A 745 2.75 -20.59 30.13
C ASP A 745 3.48 -19.93 28.96
N VAL A 746 4.19 -18.85 29.28
CA VAL A 746 5.05 -18.13 28.30
C VAL A 746 6.33 -18.93 28.10
N LYS A 747 6.67 -19.18 26.85
CA LYS A 747 7.84 -19.98 26.44
C LYS A 747 8.78 -19.20 25.52
N SER A 748 10.07 -19.42 25.70
CA SER A 748 11.14 -18.99 24.81
C SER A 748 12.06 -20.17 24.52
N GLY A 749 12.32 -20.47 23.25
CA GLY A 749 13.10 -21.65 22.86
C GLY A 749 12.54 -22.98 23.39
N GLY A 750 11.21 -23.09 23.56
CA GLY A 750 10.53 -24.27 24.09
C GLY A 750 10.53 -24.38 25.64
N GLN A 751 11.27 -23.54 26.35
CA GLN A 751 11.33 -23.51 27.81
C GLN A 751 10.38 -22.44 28.38
N THR A 752 9.67 -22.76 29.47
CA THR A 752 8.87 -21.76 30.18
C THR A 752 9.81 -20.71 30.83
N VAL A 753 9.47 -19.43 30.65
CA VAL A 753 10.24 -18.35 31.28
C VAL A 753 10.17 -18.48 32.81
N ILE A 754 11.28 -18.29 33.47
CA ILE A 754 11.39 -18.58 34.94
C ILE A 754 10.53 -17.64 35.79
N ASP A 755 10.23 -16.46 35.28
CA ASP A 755 9.39 -15.43 35.90
C ASP A 755 7.93 -15.44 35.41
N ASN A 756 7.50 -16.55 34.79
CA ASN A 756 6.15 -16.72 34.26
C ASN A 756 5.04 -16.43 35.30
N ALA A 757 5.30 -16.71 36.58
CA ALA A 757 4.36 -16.41 37.66
C ALA A 757 4.16 -14.91 37.92
N GLN A 758 5.09 -14.06 37.54
CA GLN A 758 5.00 -12.60 37.64
C GLN A 758 4.16 -11.99 36.51
N ILE A 759 3.87 -12.75 35.43
CA ILE A 759 3.06 -12.30 34.34
C ILE A 759 1.60 -12.65 34.63
N PRO A 760 0.69 -11.65 34.75
CA PRO A 760 -0.74 -11.90 34.94
C PRO A 760 -1.28 -12.86 33.88
N GLY A 761 -2.05 -13.88 34.30
CA GLY A 761 -2.52 -14.94 33.39
C GLY A 761 -3.22 -14.40 32.15
N ALA A 762 -4.06 -13.39 32.28
CA ALA A 762 -4.76 -12.73 31.17
C ALA A 762 -3.83 -12.04 30.15
N LEU A 763 -2.58 -11.72 30.54
CA LEU A 763 -1.61 -11.01 29.71
C LEU A 763 -0.50 -11.92 29.14
N ARG A 764 -0.45 -13.19 29.55
CA ARG A 764 0.58 -14.13 29.09
C ARG A 764 0.58 -14.33 27.59
N GLY A 765 -0.59 -14.35 26.96
CA GLY A 765 -0.70 -14.46 25.49
C GLY A 765 -0.07 -13.27 24.75
N TYR A 766 -0.14 -12.06 25.29
CA TYR A 766 0.54 -10.90 24.70
C TYR A 766 2.05 -11.04 24.81
N VAL A 767 2.58 -11.48 25.95
CA VAL A 767 4.01 -11.71 26.09
C VAL A 767 4.47 -12.82 25.15
N GLN A 768 3.71 -13.93 25.04
CA GLN A 768 4.03 -15.00 24.11
C GLN A 768 4.13 -14.51 22.68
N LEU A 769 3.11 -13.75 22.22
CA LEU A 769 3.10 -13.21 20.84
C LEU A 769 4.19 -12.15 20.63
N ALA A 770 4.55 -11.37 21.64
CA ALA A 770 5.67 -10.45 21.55
C ALA A 770 7.00 -11.17 21.33
N LEU A 771 7.20 -12.33 21.98
CA LEU A 771 8.35 -13.19 21.76
C LEU A 771 8.30 -13.91 20.41
N ASP A 772 7.14 -14.46 20.02
CA ASP A 772 6.96 -15.21 18.77
C ASP A 772 7.13 -14.33 17.53
N THR A 773 6.69 -13.08 17.58
CA THR A 773 6.86 -12.09 16.50
C THR A 773 8.28 -11.48 16.50
N GLY A 774 9.03 -11.66 17.57
CA GLY A 774 10.36 -11.10 17.73
C GLY A 774 10.39 -9.60 18.06
N VAL A 775 9.25 -8.96 18.37
CA VAL A 775 9.22 -7.56 18.83
C VAL A 775 9.83 -7.42 20.24
N PHE A 776 9.83 -8.49 21.00
CA PHE A 776 10.66 -8.63 22.21
C PHE A 776 11.44 -9.95 22.18
N GLN A 777 12.52 -9.99 22.95
CA GLN A 777 13.27 -11.22 23.21
C GLN A 777 13.29 -11.47 24.72
N ALA A 778 13.26 -12.75 25.11
CA ALA A 778 13.54 -13.17 26.48
C ALA A 778 15.04 -13.04 26.75
N PHE A 779 15.39 -12.65 27.97
CA PHE A 779 16.77 -12.63 28.42
C PHE A 779 17.25 -14.07 28.62
N PRO A 780 18.40 -14.47 28.06
CA PRO A 780 18.96 -15.79 28.30
C PRO A 780 19.52 -15.91 29.74
N ALA A 781 19.91 -17.09 30.11
CA ALA A 781 20.79 -17.24 31.28
C ALA A 781 22.13 -16.54 31.02
N GLU A 782 22.62 -15.80 31.99
CA GLU A 782 23.87 -15.06 31.89
C GLU A 782 24.66 -15.09 33.22
N VAL A 783 25.93 -14.77 33.14
CA VAL A 783 26.75 -14.47 34.33
C VAL A 783 26.95 -12.97 34.35
N LYS A 784 26.46 -12.33 35.40
CA LYS A 784 26.53 -10.87 35.56
C LYS A 784 27.57 -10.51 36.60
N GLU A 785 28.45 -9.60 36.25
CA GLU A 785 29.34 -9.00 37.23
C GLU A 785 28.56 -7.97 38.05
N THR A 786 28.40 -8.23 39.35
CA THR A 786 27.65 -7.37 40.31
C THR A 786 28.53 -6.33 40.98
N SER A 787 29.84 -6.62 41.06
CA SER A 787 30.89 -5.69 41.47
C SER A 787 32.25 -6.23 40.95
N PRO A 788 33.30 -5.41 40.85
CA PRO A 788 34.58 -5.86 40.30
C PRO A 788 35.04 -7.20 40.88
N GLY A 789 35.11 -8.24 40.02
CA GLY A 789 35.49 -9.61 40.37
C GLY A 789 34.41 -10.45 41.05
N HIS A 790 33.18 -9.96 41.25
CA HIS A 790 32.07 -10.71 41.80
C HIS A 790 31.04 -11.02 40.71
N PHE A 791 30.81 -12.30 40.46
CA PHE A 791 29.91 -12.77 39.40
C PHE A 791 28.72 -13.51 40.01
N GLU A 792 27.54 -13.22 39.53
CA GLU A 792 26.30 -13.91 39.87
C GLU A 792 25.70 -14.58 38.64
N ALA A 793 25.27 -15.82 38.77
CA ALA A 793 24.57 -16.52 37.73
C ALA A 793 23.09 -16.07 37.74
N VAL A 794 22.64 -15.40 36.68
CA VAL A 794 21.26 -15.03 36.48
C VAL A 794 20.60 -16.07 35.58
N PRO A 795 19.66 -16.89 36.12
CA PRO A 795 19.04 -17.93 35.32
C PRO A 795 18.09 -17.35 34.22
N GLY A 796 17.83 -18.16 33.20
CA GLY A 796 16.96 -17.80 32.07
C GLY A 796 16.35 -19.05 31.43
N PRO A 797 15.45 -18.89 30.45
CA PRO A 797 14.94 -17.61 29.89
C PRO A 797 14.03 -16.84 30.85
N ARG A 798 14.08 -15.51 30.85
CA ARG A 798 13.24 -14.62 31.67
C ARG A 798 12.69 -13.47 30.83
N PHE A 799 11.48 -12.99 31.16
CA PHE A 799 10.85 -11.87 30.46
C PHE A 799 11.05 -10.53 31.20
N GLU A 800 11.11 -10.54 32.50
CA GLU A 800 11.24 -9.37 33.36
C GLU A 800 10.09 -8.36 33.21
N PRO A 801 8.85 -8.74 33.51
CA PRO A 801 7.64 -7.97 33.14
C PRO A 801 7.59 -6.56 33.74
N VAL A 802 8.18 -6.35 34.92
CA VAL A 802 8.14 -5.06 35.65
C VAL A 802 9.35 -4.16 35.38
N THR A 803 10.34 -4.66 34.65
CA THR A 803 11.54 -3.87 34.29
C THR A 803 11.15 -2.72 33.35
N LEU A 804 11.57 -1.50 33.70
CA LEU A 804 11.33 -0.33 32.88
C LEU A 804 12.06 -0.46 31.54
N VAL A 805 11.42 -0.03 30.47
CA VAL A 805 12.00 -0.01 29.12
C VAL A 805 12.75 1.31 28.94
N ARG A 806 14.05 1.25 28.71
CA ARG A 806 14.83 2.42 28.31
C ARG A 806 14.61 2.71 26.84
N ARG A 807 14.94 3.92 26.42
CA ARG A 807 14.88 4.31 25.00
C ARG A 807 15.81 3.45 24.15
N SER A 808 17.00 3.08 24.67
CA SER A 808 17.90 2.11 24.03
C SER A 808 17.30 0.72 23.91
N ASP A 809 16.55 0.25 24.91
CA ASP A 809 15.92 -1.08 24.89
C ASP A 809 14.76 -1.15 23.87
N PHE A 810 14.18 -0.01 23.54
CA PHE A 810 13.05 0.08 22.59
C PHE A 810 13.49 0.19 21.13
N ILE A 811 14.78 0.40 20.83
CA ILE A 811 15.29 0.52 19.44
C ILE A 811 14.99 -0.75 18.63
N ALA A 812 15.30 -1.92 19.18
CA ALA A 812 15.07 -3.20 18.51
C ALA A 812 13.57 -3.50 18.33
N PRO A 813 12.71 -3.38 19.36
CA PRO A 813 11.25 -3.48 19.22
C PRO A 813 10.66 -2.54 18.16
N ALA A 814 11.03 -1.27 18.16
CA ALA A 814 10.52 -0.29 17.20
C ALA A 814 10.95 -0.60 15.75
N SER A 815 12.22 -0.99 15.57
CA SER A 815 12.73 -1.39 14.25
C SER A 815 12.03 -2.66 13.75
N LYS A 816 11.81 -3.65 14.63
CA LYS A 816 11.11 -4.89 14.29
C LYS A 816 9.63 -4.63 13.96
N LEU A 817 9.01 -3.67 14.63
CA LEU A 817 7.64 -3.26 14.34
C LEU A 817 7.52 -2.67 12.93
N LEU A 818 8.43 -1.78 12.53
CA LEU A 818 8.49 -1.24 11.16
C LEU A 818 8.68 -2.36 10.12
N GLU A 819 9.58 -3.30 10.39
CA GLU A 819 9.79 -4.48 9.52
C GLU A 819 8.51 -5.31 9.35
N LEU A 820 7.81 -5.60 10.44
CA LEU A 820 6.58 -6.41 10.41
C LEU A 820 5.43 -5.72 9.68
N ILE A 821 5.30 -4.41 9.84
CA ILE A 821 4.19 -3.63 9.27
C ILE A 821 4.46 -3.26 7.81
N PHE A 822 5.66 -2.77 7.51
CA PHE A 822 5.99 -2.22 6.18
C PHE A 822 6.90 -3.12 5.35
N GLY A 823 7.50 -4.16 5.96
CA GLY A 823 8.43 -5.06 5.28
C GLY A 823 9.84 -4.48 5.14
N GLU A 824 10.19 -3.47 5.94
CA GLU A 824 11.44 -2.70 5.84
C GLU A 824 12.39 -2.95 7.02
#